data_bde0ab79148046209e1eb2d42fb1ee41
#
_entry.id   bde0ab79148046209e1eb2d42fb1ee41
#
_cell.length_a   1.000
_cell.length_b   1.000
_cell.length_c   1.000
_cell.angle_alpha   90.00
_cell.angle_beta   90.00
_cell.angle_gamma   90.00
#
_symmetry.space_group_name_H-M   'P 1'
#
loop_
_entity.id
_entity.type
_entity.pdbx_description
1 polymer ?
#
loop_
_entity_poly.entity_id
_entity_poly.type
_entity_poly.pdbx_seq_one_letter_code
_entity_poly.pdbx_strand_id
1 'polypeptide(L)'
;MLVNMMMNRKKLSLAICWHMHQPVYELEGTYLMPWVRLHAVKDYLDMLLVLDKFPKLKLNFNIVPALIDSILDYTENNLNDIHSELSVMEIKDLTDDEKAFIINNFFSAKFETMVYRNETYRNLYQKRFALENFSINDFNEQEYSDLMAVFNLVWIDPSHFERYSELKELWNKKYSYTKEDRIKIINIHKQIMKEIIPTLKKYIKEGRIELLTSPYYHPIMPILIDSKSSVKNCITSIGLPQNLSMADNAREQIKSGINRIEEIFGVRPKGMWPPELCVDYKTLNMFSEEGIKWTISDEGILASSMNFDFIRDFKGNLTAPYHLLKVYKYKTKVSNMDIIFRERSIPNLINFEYAGINSDLAAGDLYEKIKTLQNKLLVSPDENHLLTIAADSENCWENYKNDGNDFLNKIYTLIENDESLESVLISDYIEKDSHKKELKKIHSGSWIDKTFQYWIGDVEKNKAWAYLKDAKDTFDKWLKQNKDNPNIDAIKKELFIAQGSDWFWWYGEPNNSGQDFLFDYMFRERVKNIYLLMNLPVPEYINNTIITSVEVPFRLPKGNISPSIDGLNKSSIQWIDSGSINMLDGPVYRENKIIDKINFGCDEDNIYFRLHVNKHSSDISYFEKINQFYIYTRNSSKLNNRAHIRLISRTDTPYPILTEKFEHELTLTFIKNTLYPLRLITVNYPEIWTLDNPDGIDIVYNELIDVCIPFDKLGIAKGESIEFFMANTDSAVRNTCIPQEVLLSLNRV
;
A
#
# COMPACT_ATOMS: atom_id res chain seq x y z
N MET A 1 -11.98 43.54 20.28
CA MET A 1 -12.73 42.26 20.33
C MET A 1 -11.95 41.12 19.71
N LEU A 2 -11.48 41.23 18.48
CA LEU A 2 -10.64 40.19 17.82
C LEU A 2 -9.35 39.87 18.56
N VAL A 3 -8.62 40.83 19.11
CA VAL A 3 -7.38 40.62 19.87
C VAL A 3 -7.61 39.86 21.19
N ASN A 4 -8.72 40.15 21.91
CA ASN A 4 -9.11 39.42 23.12
C ASN A 4 -9.64 38.01 22.82
N MET A 5 -10.22 37.77 21.64
CA MET A 5 -10.58 36.41 21.18
C MET A 5 -9.35 35.54 20.83
N MET A 6 -8.26 36.17 20.39
CA MET A 6 -7.00 35.45 20.13
C MET A 6 -6.26 35.07 21.43
N MET A 7 -6.40 35.81 22.53
CA MET A 7 -5.72 35.54 23.78
C MET A 7 -6.29 34.38 24.61
N ASN A 8 -7.51 33.92 24.33
CA ASN A 8 -8.17 32.81 25.05
C ASN A 8 -8.44 31.58 24.18
N ARG A 9 -7.76 31.44 23.07
CA ARG A 9 -7.97 30.31 22.15
C ARG A 9 -7.42 29.02 22.75
N LYS A 10 -8.26 27.98 22.86
CA LYS A 10 -7.78 26.63 23.18
C LYS A 10 -6.84 26.13 22.07
N LYS A 11 -5.81 25.41 22.45
CA LYS A 11 -4.91 24.76 21.51
C LYS A 11 -5.67 23.72 20.69
N LEU A 12 -5.27 23.54 19.43
CA LEU A 12 -5.69 22.36 18.68
C LEU A 12 -4.82 21.18 19.08
N SER A 13 -5.44 20.16 19.63
CA SER A 13 -4.76 18.91 19.98
C SER A 13 -4.61 18.01 18.77
N LEU A 14 -3.40 17.46 18.57
CA LEU A 14 -3.04 16.58 17.48
C LEU A 14 -2.80 15.18 18.02
N ALA A 15 -3.63 14.22 17.65
CA ALA A 15 -3.40 12.80 17.86
C ALA A 15 -2.72 12.23 16.62
N ILE A 16 -1.39 12.11 16.65
CA ILE A 16 -0.62 11.49 15.56
C ILE A 16 -0.45 10.02 15.94
N CYS A 17 -0.98 9.12 15.13
CA CYS A 17 -1.00 7.68 15.38
C CYS A 17 -0.42 6.92 14.18
N TRP A 18 0.67 6.19 14.42
CA TRP A 18 1.34 5.36 13.44
C TRP A 18 0.98 3.88 13.64
N HIS A 19 0.62 3.21 12.56
CA HIS A 19 0.26 1.79 12.56
C HIS A 19 1.42 0.96 12.03
N MET A 20 1.90 0.01 12.85
CA MET A 20 2.99 -0.93 12.52
C MET A 20 2.43 -2.33 12.41
N HIS A 21 2.47 -2.89 11.21
CA HIS A 21 1.95 -4.23 10.91
C HIS A 21 2.73 -4.91 9.79
N GLN A 22 3.01 -6.20 10.00
CA GLN A 22 3.40 -7.14 8.94
C GLN A 22 2.71 -8.47 9.21
N PRO A 23 2.26 -9.21 8.21
CA PRO A 23 1.76 -10.56 8.38
C PRO A 23 2.87 -11.53 8.80
N VAL A 24 2.48 -12.71 9.25
CA VAL A 24 3.45 -13.76 9.64
C VAL A 24 3.92 -14.50 8.39
N TYR A 25 5.05 -14.08 7.84
CA TYR A 25 5.69 -14.71 6.68
C TYR A 25 6.50 -15.97 7.03
N GLU A 26 6.61 -16.33 8.31
CA GLU A 26 7.30 -17.52 8.77
C GLU A 26 6.53 -18.78 8.37
N LEU A 27 7.21 -19.77 7.84
CA LEU A 27 6.71 -21.11 7.61
C LEU A 27 7.85 -22.10 7.89
N GLU A 28 7.55 -23.14 8.70
CA GLU A 28 8.52 -24.19 9.06
C GLU A 28 9.88 -23.67 9.59
N GLY A 29 9.85 -22.56 10.34
CA GLY A 29 11.04 -21.98 10.97
C GLY A 29 11.82 -20.99 10.12
N THR A 30 11.36 -20.67 8.91
CA THR A 30 12.02 -19.71 8.01
C THR A 30 11.00 -18.65 7.52
N TYR A 31 11.41 -17.39 7.49
CA TYR A 31 10.61 -16.34 6.89
C TYR A 31 10.77 -16.37 5.36
N LEU A 32 9.68 -16.60 4.64
CA LEU A 32 9.70 -16.70 3.17
C LEU A 32 9.86 -15.33 2.51
N MET A 33 9.49 -14.24 3.20
CA MET A 33 9.63 -12.86 2.75
C MET A 33 10.42 -12.04 3.77
N PRO A 34 11.22 -11.03 3.33
CA PRO A 34 12.15 -10.30 4.19
C PRO A 34 11.52 -9.06 4.86
N TRP A 35 10.23 -8.79 4.62
CA TRP A 35 9.62 -7.48 4.90
C TRP A 35 9.69 -7.08 6.38
N VAL A 36 9.50 -8.02 7.31
CA VAL A 36 9.65 -7.73 8.75
C VAL A 36 11.04 -7.15 9.04
N ARG A 37 12.10 -7.81 8.56
CA ARG A 37 13.48 -7.36 8.78
C ARG A 37 13.78 -6.04 8.06
N LEU A 38 13.34 -5.91 6.81
CA LEU A 38 13.64 -4.73 6.01
C LEU A 38 12.93 -3.48 6.56
N HIS A 39 11.63 -3.57 6.87
CA HIS A 39 10.92 -2.45 7.51
C HIS A 39 11.42 -2.18 8.94
N ALA A 40 11.87 -3.20 9.66
CA ALA A 40 12.43 -2.99 11.00
C ALA A 40 13.71 -2.15 11.01
N VAL A 41 14.54 -2.24 9.96
CA VAL A 41 15.78 -1.46 9.84
C VAL A 41 15.60 -0.14 9.10
N LYS A 42 14.44 0.03 8.48
CA LYS A 42 14.14 1.20 7.67
C LYS A 42 13.15 2.14 8.36
N ASP A 43 12.03 1.61 8.92
CA ASP A 43 10.88 2.43 9.28
C ASP A 43 10.54 2.40 10.78
N TYR A 44 10.78 1.29 11.51
CA TYR A 44 10.22 1.18 12.87
C TYR A 44 11.07 1.87 13.94
N LEU A 45 12.39 1.77 13.84
CA LEU A 45 13.26 2.36 14.87
C LEU A 45 13.47 3.87 14.67
N ASP A 46 13.67 4.33 13.44
CA ASP A 46 13.91 5.74 13.11
C ASP A 46 12.72 6.63 13.49
N MET A 47 11.47 6.16 13.24
CA MET A 47 10.26 6.87 13.66
C MET A 47 10.13 7.03 15.18
N LEU A 48 10.78 6.17 15.96
CA LEU A 48 10.88 6.32 17.42
C LEU A 48 12.01 7.29 17.78
N LEU A 49 13.17 7.13 17.14
CA LEU A 49 14.36 7.93 17.46
C LEU A 49 14.19 9.42 17.11
N VAL A 50 13.29 9.76 16.21
CA VAL A 50 12.94 11.16 15.91
C VAL A 50 12.50 11.92 17.16
N LEU A 51 11.91 11.23 18.14
CA LEU A 51 11.49 11.82 19.41
C LEU A 51 12.66 12.43 20.20
N ASP A 52 13.88 11.93 20.09
CA ASP A 52 15.03 12.51 20.80
C ASP A 52 15.29 13.98 20.40
N LYS A 53 14.86 14.39 19.20
CA LYS A 53 15.00 15.76 18.69
C LYS A 53 13.87 16.69 19.15
N PHE A 54 12.72 16.14 19.55
CA PHE A 54 11.49 16.88 19.84
C PHE A 54 10.96 16.56 21.24
N PRO A 55 11.46 17.22 22.30
CA PRO A 55 11.14 16.84 23.68
C PRO A 55 9.69 17.05 24.12
N LYS A 56 8.93 17.91 23.42
CA LYS A 56 7.51 18.13 23.72
C LYS A 56 6.58 17.23 22.89
N LEU A 57 7.11 16.61 21.83
CA LEU A 57 6.30 15.79 20.92
C LEU A 57 5.83 14.51 21.61
N LYS A 58 4.55 14.20 21.44
CA LYS A 58 3.90 12.96 21.87
C LYS A 58 3.31 12.26 20.67
N LEU A 59 3.54 10.96 20.55
CA LEU A 59 3.06 10.13 19.47
C LEU A 59 2.30 8.92 20.01
N ASN A 60 1.44 8.37 19.18
CA ASN A 60 0.70 7.16 19.49
C ASN A 60 1.11 6.10 18.45
N PHE A 61 1.35 4.87 18.91
CA PHE A 61 1.74 3.77 18.04
C PHE A 61 0.80 2.60 18.26
N ASN A 62 0.26 2.09 17.16
CA ASN A 62 -0.30 0.76 17.17
C ASN A 62 0.73 -0.22 16.65
N ILE A 63 1.08 -1.21 17.47
CA ILE A 63 1.95 -2.32 17.05
C ILE A 63 1.13 -3.59 17.15
N VAL A 64 0.99 -4.28 16.01
CA VAL A 64 0.28 -5.55 15.96
C VAL A 64 1.11 -6.62 16.72
N PRO A 65 0.49 -7.40 17.63
CA PRO A 65 1.22 -8.40 18.42
C PRO A 65 2.04 -9.39 17.57
N ALA A 66 1.50 -9.82 16.43
CA ALA A 66 2.21 -10.69 15.49
C ALA A 66 3.53 -10.09 14.98
N LEU A 67 3.58 -8.77 14.76
CA LEU A 67 4.82 -8.08 14.37
C LEU A 67 5.85 -8.10 15.49
N ILE A 68 5.41 -7.92 16.75
CA ILE A 68 6.31 -8.00 17.92
C ILE A 68 6.97 -9.37 17.98
N ASP A 69 6.18 -10.44 17.82
CA ASP A 69 6.70 -11.80 17.81
C ASP A 69 7.67 -12.02 16.65
N SER A 70 7.33 -11.54 15.47
CA SER A 70 8.22 -11.63 14.31
C SER A 70 9.56 -10.90 14.55
N ILE A 71 9.55 -9.72 15.19
CA ILE A 71 10.81 -9.03 15.56
C ILE A 71 11.60 -9.85 16.57
N LEU A 72 10.94 -10.46 17.57
CA LEU A 72 11.59 -11.32 18.56
C LEU A 72 12.15 -12.61 17.94
N ASP A 73 11.49 -13.16 16.93
CA ASP A 73 12.01 -14.30 16.18
C ASP A 73 13.38 -14.02 15.56
N TYR A 74 13.57 -12.86 14.93
CA TYR A 74 14.87 -12.45 14.40
C TYR A 74 15.91 -12.15 15.47
N THR A 75 15.49 -11.56 16.60
CA THR A 75 16.41 -10.99 17.57
C THR A 75 16.75 -11.92 18.72
N GLU A 76 15.84 -12.81 19.10
CA GLU A 76 15.99 -13.70 20.25
C GLU A 76 15.95 -15.18 19.88
N ASN A 77 15.09 -15.56 18.94
CA ASN A 77 14.93 -16.94 18.49
C ASN A 77 15.88 -17.31 17.34
N ASN A 78 16.61 -16.30 16.82
CA ASN A 78 17.60 -16.47 15.74
C ASN A 78 17.03 -17.04 14.43
N LEU A 79 15.74 -16.82 14.16
CA LEU A 79 15.15 -17.10 12.86
C LEU A 79 15.65 -16.11 11.82
N ASN A 80 15.57 -16.48 10.56
CA ASN A 80 16.02 -15.66 9.45
C ASN A 80 15.00 -15.72 8.31
N ASP A 81 15.13 -14.79 7.36
CA ASP A 81 14.44 -14.87 6.08
C ASP A 81 15.37 -15.42 5.00
N ILE A 82 14.77 -15.97 3.93
CA ILE A 82 15.50 -16.56 2.79
C ILE A 82 16.52 -15.56 2.23
N HIS A 83 16.18 -14.27 2.13
CA HIS A 83 17.11 -13.26 1.60
C HIS A 83 18.33 -13.09 2.50
N SER A 84 18.15 -13.06 3.82
CA SER A 84 19.26 -12.95 4.77
C SER A 84 20.11 -14.22 4.80
N GLU A 85 19.51 -15.40 4.70
CA GLU A 85 20.24 -16.67 4.62
C GLU A 85 21.10 -16.75 3.37
N LEU A 86 20.53 -16.48 2.20
CA LEU A 86 21.28 -16.44 0.95
C LEU A 86 22.38 -15.37 0.99
N SER A 87 22.11 -14.21 1.60
CA SER A 87 23.11 -13.13 1.69
C SER A 87 24.39 -13.52 2.42
N VAL A 88 24.40 -14.53 3.25
CA VAL A 88 25.59 -14.97 4.00
C VAL A 88 26.23 -16.25 3.46
N MET A 89 25.68 -16.83 2.39
CA MET A 89 26.25 -18.01 1.72
C MET A 89 27.48 -17.67 0.87
N GLU A 90 28.33 -18.65 0.62
CA GLU A 90 29.37 -18.55 -0.42
C GLU A 90 28.73 -18.64 -1.80
N ILE A 91 29.13 -17.77 -2.72
CA ILE A 91 28.53 -17.72 -4.08
C ILE A 91 28.72 -19.05 -4.83
N LYS A 92 29.89 -19.70 -4.66
CA LYS A 92 30.19 -20.98 -5.29
C LYS A 92 29.31 -22.14 -4.80
N ASP A 93 28.71 -22.00 -3.62
CA ASP A 93 27.86 -23.01 -3.00
C ASP A 93 26.38 -22.83 -3.33
N LEU A 94 26.01 -21.70 -4.02
CA LEU A 94 24.66 -21.43 -4.46
C LEU A 94 24.26 -22.35 -5.62
N THR A 95 23.09 -22.97 -5.50
CA THR A 95 22.43 -23.69 -6.59
C THR A 95 21.92 -22.74 -7.69
N ASP A 96 21.57 -23.28 -8.84
CA ASP A 96 21.00 -22.50 -9.92
C ASP A 96 19.63 -21.87 -9.54
N ASP A 97 18.81 -22.59 -8.77
CA ASP A 97 17.53 -22.09 -8.26
C ASP A 97 17.71 -20.92 -7.28
N GLU A 98 18.72 -21.00 -6.38
CA GLU A 98 19.05 -19.92 -5.46
C GLU A 98 19.60 -18.69 -6.19
N LYS A 99 20.43 -18.89 -7.23
CA LYS A 99 20.87 -17.79 -8.10
C LYS A 99 19.69 -17.16 -8.84
N ALA A 100 18.77 -17.98 -9.37
CA ALA A 100 17.54 -17.47 -9.99
C ALA A 100 16.68 -16.70 -8.98
N PHE A 101 16.56 -17.18 -7.74
CA PHE A 101 15.87 -16.45 -6.69
C PHE A 101 16.53 -15.08 -6.42
N ILE A 102 17.85 -15.02 -6.32
CA ILE A 102 18.58 -13.77 -6.07
C ILE A 102 18.33 -12.75 -7.19
N ILE A 103 18.49 -13.12 -8.46
CA ILE A 103 18.31 -12.19 -9.57
C ILE A 103 16.85 -11.71 -9.76
N ASN A 104 15.88 -12.45 -9.22
CA ASN A 104 14.48 -12.11 -9.33
C ASN A 104 13.94 -11.32 -8.11
N ASN A 105 14.57 -11.45 -6.93
CA ASN A 105 14.02 -10.91 -5.69
C ASN A 105 14.92 -9.84 -5.03
N PHE A 106 16.24 -9.78 -5.34
CA PHE A 106 17.14 -8.82 -4.72
C PHE A 106 17.18 -7.45 -5.45
N PHE A 107 16.17 -7.18 -6.28
CA PHE A 107 15.89 -5.86 -6.85
C PHE A 107 14.57 -5.27 -6.32
N SER A 108 13.96 -5.88 -5.31
CA SER A 108 12.76 -5.41 -4.65
C SER A 108 13.07 -4.19 -3.76
N ALA A 109 13.31 -3.05 -4.39
CA ALA A 109 13.58 -1.76 -3.76
C ALA A 109 13.14 -0.64 -4.71
N LYS A 110 12.72 0.51 -4.16
CA LYS A 110 12.26 1.63 -4.98
C LYS A 110 13.41 2.21 -5.81
N PHE A 111 13.21 2.28 -7.13
CA PHE A 111 14.30 2.67 -8.04
C PHE A 111 14.81 4.09 -7.74
N GLU A 112 13.92 5.09 -7.67
CA GLU A 112 14.24 6.50 -7.60
C GLU A 112 14.94 6.91 -6.29
N THR A 113 14.54 6.31 -5.19
CA THR A 113 14.97 6.70 -3.84
C THR A 113 15.97 5.76 -3.22
N MET A 114 15.94 4.47 -3.58
CA MET A 114 16.80 3.45 -2.99
C MET A 114 17.86 2.93 -3.97
N VAL A 115 17.46 2.42 -5.15
CA VAL A 115 18.41 1.88 -6.14
C VAL A 115 19.31 2.99 -6.67
N TYR A 116 18.73 4.13 -7.08
CA TYR A 116 19.46 5.22 -7.71
C TYR A 116 20.55 5.83 -6.81
N ARG A 117 20.35 5.86 -5.50
CA ARG A 117 21.33 6.43 -4.54
C ARG A 117 22.61 5.60 -4.39
N ASN A 118 22.60 4.31 -4.79
CA ASN A 118 23.76 3.43 -4.74
C ASN A 118 24.24 3.10 -6.16
N GLU A 119 25.45 3.51 -6.50
CA GLU A 119 26.03 3.37 -7.85
C GLU A 119 26.13 1.90 -8.29
N THR A 120 26.56 1.01 -7.40
CA THR A 120 26.71 -0.41 -7.69
C THR A 120 25.36 -1.05 -7.94
N TYR A 121 24.38 -0.77 -7.07
CA TYR A 121 23.03 -1.31 -7.21
C TYR A 121 22.37 -0.84 -8.50
N ARG A 122 22.51 0.43 -8.85
CA ARG A 122 22.02 0.98 -10.11
C ARG A 122 22.64 0.30 -11.34
N ASN A 123 23.96 0.05 -11.32
CA ASN A 123 24.65 -0.61 -12.42
C ASN A 123 24.21 -2.07 -12.58
N LEU A 124 24.03 -2.80 -11.45
CA LEU A 124 23.52 -4.16 -11.45
C LEU A 124 22.05 -4.22 -11.91
N TYR A 125 21.23 -3.26 -11.47
CA TYR A 125 19.85 -3.10 -11.93
C TYR A 125 19.80 -2.89 -13.45
N GLN A 126 20.55 -1.93 -13.96
CA GLN A 126 20.62 -1.67 -15.40
C GLN A 126 21.07 -2.90 -16.18
N LYS A 127 22.11 -3.62 -15.71
CA LYS A 127 22.56 -4.86 -16.34
C LYS A 127 21.47 -5.93 -16.35
N ARG A 128 20.75 -6.11 -15.25
CA ARG A 128 19.67 -7.11 -15.12
C ARG A 128 18.51 -6.82 -16.07
N PHE A 129 18.08 -5.56 -16.18
CA PHE A 129 16.90 -5.17 -16.94
C PHE A 129 17.19 -4.68 -18.38
N ALA A 130 18.48 -4.63 -18.79
CA ALA A 130 18.85 -4.30 -20.17
C ALA A 130 18.67 -5.48 -21.14
N LEU A 131 18.57 -6.70 -20.64
CA LEU A 131 18.46 -7.93 -21.43
C LEU A 131 17.09 -8.58 -21.22
N GLU A 132 16.33 -8.80 -22.29
CA GLU A 132 15.04 -9.51 -22.21
C GLU A 132 15.19 -10.95 -21.67
N ASN A 133 16.28 -11.62 -22.01
CA ASN A 133 16.57 -13.01 -21.62
C ASN A 133 17.76 -13.09 -20.65
N PHE A 134 17.71 -12.37 -19.55
CA PHE A 134 18.76 -12.41 -18.53
C PHE A 134 18.81 -13.77 -17.85
N SER A 135 19.98 -14.39 -17.83
CA SER A 135 20.22 -15.70 -17.22
C SER A 135 21.06 -15.61 -15.96
N ILE A 136 21.03 -16.67 -15.16
CA ILE A 136 21.85 -16.78 -13.94
C ILE A 136 23.37 -16.68 -14.22
N ASN A 137 23.81 -16.91 -15.47
CA ASN A 137 25.21 -16.85 -15.86
C ASN A 137 25.64 -15.45 -16.33
N ASP A 138 24.74 -14.51 -16.45
CA ASP A 138 25.05 -13.14 -16.87
C ASP A 138 25.65 -12.31 -15.73
N PHE A 139 25.45 -12.71 -14.47
CA PHE A 139 26.21 -12.21 -13.33
C PHE A 139 27.40 -13.16 -13.02
N ASN A 140 28.58 -12.57 -12.76
CA ASN A 140 29.69 -13.28 -12.19
C ASN A 140 29.56 -13.39 -10.66
N GLU A 141 30.43 -14.16 -10.00
CA GLU A 141 30.38 -14.37 -8.56
C GLU A 141 30.47 -13.07 -7.75
N GLN A 142 31.30 -12.11 -8.19
CA GLN A 142 31.43 -10.82 -7.52
C GLN A 142 30.17 -9.98 -7.66
N GLU A 143 29.50 -9.99 -8.81
CA GLU A 143 28.25 -9.27 -9.03
C GLU A 143 27.10 -9.82 -8.17
N TYR A 144 27.03 -11.13 -7.97
CA TYR A 144 26.12 -11.75 -6.98
C TYR A 144 26.44 -11.27 -5.57
N SER A 145 27.71 -11.26 -5.17
CA SER A 145 28.13 -10.80 -3.86
C SER A 145 27.78 -9.32 -3.64
N ASP A 146 28.06 -8.50 -4.64
CA ASP A 146 27.76 -7.07 -4.59
C ASP A 146 26.25 -6.82 -4.54
N LEU A 147 25.44 -7.55 -5.33
CA LEU A 147 23.97 -7.42 -5.32
C LEU A 147 23.40 -7.73 -3.94
N MET A 148 23.80 -8.85 -3.34
CA MET A 148 23.31 -9.23 -2.00
C MET A 148 23.72 -8.22 -0.93
N ALA A 149 24.90 -7.62 -1.03
CA ALA A 149 25.36 -6.60 -0.11
C ALA A 149 24.56 -5.30 -0.27
N VAL A 150 24.47 -4.76 -1.50
CA VAL A 150 23.84 -3.46 -1.75
C VAL A 150 22.34 -3.48 -1.56
N PHE A 151 21.65 -4.59 -1.88
CA PHE A 151 20.24 -4.77 -1.57
C PHE A 151 19.97 -4.56 -0.07
N ASN A 152 20.70 -5.25 0.79
CA ASN A 152 20.52 -5.10 2.23
C ASN A 152 20.96 -3.71 2.74
N LEU A 153 21.98 -3.10 2.16
CA LEU A 153 22.44 -1.74 2.56
C LEU A 153 21.42 -0.64 2.22
N VAL A 154 20.75 -0.73 1.07
CA VAL A 154 19.82 0.34 0.67
C VAL A 154 18.51 0.32 1.47
N TRP A 155 18.19 -0.80 2.11
CA TRP A 155 17.05 -0.92 3.01
C TRP A 155 17.32 -0.35 4.41
N ILE A 156 18.56 0.00 4.76
CA ILE A 156 18.86 0.63 6.05
C ILE A 156 18.53 2.14 5.96
N ASP A 157 17.76 2.64 6.93
CA ASP A 157 17.46 4.07 7.03
C ASP A 157 18.74 4.91 7.10
N PRO A 158 18.82 6.04 6.35
CA PRO A 158 20.00 6.89 6.32
C PRO A 158 20.47 7.41 7.70
N SER A 159 19.57 7.58 8.66
CA SER A 159 19.93 8.04 10.01
C SER A 159 20.81 7.05 10.77
N HIS A 160 20.72 5.74 10.46
CA HIS A 160 21.54 4.71 11.09
C HIS A 160 23.02 4.77 10.66
N PHE A 161 23.31 5.36 9.49
CA PHE A 161 24.70 5.52 9.06
C PHE A 161 25.52 6.46 9.98
N GLU A 162 24.85 7.35 10.70
CA GLU A 162 25.52 8.18 11.72
C GLU A 162 25.73 7.43 13.04
N ARG A 163 24.94 6.40 13.29
CA ARG A 163 24.99 5.61 14.54
C ARG A 163 25.97 4.43 14.45
N TYR A 164 26.17 3.88 13.25
CA TYR A 164 27.04 2.73 12.99
C TYR A 164 28.14 3.13 11.99
N SER A 165 29.37 3.33 12.49
CA SER A 165 30.51 3.74 11.64
C SER A 165 30.80 2.74 10.53
N GLU A 166 30.57 1.45 10.79
CA GLU A 166 30.75 0.35 9.85
C GLU A 166 29.84 0.48 8.63
N LEU A 167 28.64 1.03 8.76
CA LEU A 167 27.75 1.26 7.62
C LEU A 167 28.34 2.28 6.64
N LYS A 168 29.00 3.34 7.14
CA LYS A 168 29.69 4.32 6.30
C LYS A 168 30.84 3.67 5.53
N GLU A 169 31.61 2.81 6.19
CA GLU A 169 32.71 2.07 5.54
C GLU A 169 32.18 1.16 4.43
N LEU A 170 31.15 0.37 4.72
CA LEU A 170 30.51 -0.55 3.77
C LEU A 170 29.89 0.20 2.60
N TRP A 171 29.20 1.30 2.86
CA TRP A 171 28.60 2.13 1.79
C TRP A 171 29.66 2.73 0.87
N ASN A 172 30.77 3.24 1.44
CA ASN A 172 31.86 3.88 0.70
C ASN A 172 32.74 2.87 -0.05
N LYS A 173 32.68 1.58 0.29
CA LYS A 173 33.39 0.50 -0.40
C LYS A 173 32.95 0.36 -1.85
N LYS A 174 31.68 0.59 -2.11
CA LYS A 174 31.00 0.53 -3.42
C LYS A 174 30.98 -0.85 -4.10
N TYR A 175 32.12 -1.49 -4.30
CA TYR A 175 32.30 -2.73 -5.06
C TYR A 175 33.13 -3.75 -4.26
N SER A 176 33.14 -5.01 -4.75
CA SER A 176 33.95 -6.09 -4.22
C SER A 176 33.61 -6.45 -2.77
N TYR A 177 32.31 -6.48 -2.48
CA TYR A 177 31.85 -6.95 -1.17
C TYR A 177 32.21 -8.42 -0.97
N THR A 178 32.78 -8.72 0.20
CA THR A 178 33.12 -10.07 0.60
C THR A 178 31.97 -10.71 1.38
N LYS A 179 32.08 -12.00 1.67
CA LYS A 179 31.14 -12.70 2.55
C LYS A 179 31.10 -12.04 3.95
N GLU A 180 32.27 -11.67 4.48
CA GLU A 180 32.39 -11.01 5.79
C GLU A 180 31.65 -9.69 5.81
N ASP A 181 31.70 -8.90 4.73
CA ASP A 181 30.92 -7.66 4.58
C ASP A 181 29.42 -7.94 4.64
N ARG A 182 28.96 -8.97 3.91
CA ARG A 182 27.54 -9.36 3.86
C ARG A 182 27.04 -9.85 5.24
N ILE A 183 27.85 -10.67 5.92
CA ILE A 183 27.58 -11.10 7.30
C ILE A 183 27.49 -9.89 8.23
N LYS A 184 28.41 -8.93 8.09
CA LYS A 184 28.43 -7.71 8.90
C LYS A 184 27.17 -6.87 8.70
N ILE A 185 26.70 -6.72 7.46
CA ILE A 185 25.45 -6.00 7.14
C ILE A 185 24.26 -6.68 7.84
N ILE A 186 24.09 -7.99 7.70
CA ILE A 186 22.99 -8.73 8.33
C ILE A 186 23.06 -8.64 9.87
N ASN A 187 24.26 -8.68 10.45
CA ASN A 187 24.43 -8.51 11.89
C ASN A 187 24.01 -7.11 12.35
N ILE A 188 24.30 -6.05 11.58
CA ILE A 188 23.84 -4.69 11.87
C ILE A 188 22.32 -4.59 11.79
N HIS A 189 21.67 -5.25 10.79
CA HIS A 189 20.22 -5.35 10.77
C HIS A 189 19.67 -5.90 12.09
N LYS A 190 20.20 -7.01 12.57
CA LYS A 190 19.79 -7.62 13.86
C LYS A 190 20.06 -6.69 15.06
N GLN A 191 21.12 -5.89 15.04
CA GLN A 191 21.40 -4.91 16.09
C GLN A 191 20.35 -3.80 16.10
N ILE A 192 20.00 -3.24 14.93
CA ILE A 192 18.96 -2.22 14.80
C ILE A 192 17.62 -2.77 15.28
N MET A 193 17.23 -3.97 14.84
CA MET A 193 15.99 -4.62 15.26
C MET A 193 15.90 -4.81 16.77
N LYS A 194 17.01 -5.18 17.44
CA LYS A 194 17.08 -5.35 18.89
C LYS A 194 16.80 -4.07 19.69
N GLU A 195 16.96 -2.90 19.10
CA GLU A 195 16.72 -1.63 19.76
C GLU A 195 15.25 -1.21 19.78
N ILE A 196 14.38 -1.78 18.91
CA ILE A 196 12.99 -1.34 18.74
C ILE A 196 12.20 -1.44 20.06
N ILE A 197 12.13 -2.63 20.64
CA ILE A 197 11.35 -2.89 21.88
C ILE A 197 11.91 -2.10 23.08
N PRO A 198 13.22 -2.05 23.34
CA PRO A 198 13.77 -1.21 24.40
C PRO A 198 13.48 0.28 24.20
N THR A 199 13.53 0.78 22.98
CA THR A 199 13.25 2.20 22.65
C THR A 199 11.78 2.53 22.90
N LEU A 200 10.86 1.67 22.51
CA LEU A 200 9.44 1.81 22.85
C LEU A 200 9.23 1.85 24.36
N LYS A 201 9.81 0.91 25.11
CA LYS A 201 9.74 0.89 26.59
C LYS A 201 10.25 2.18 27.22
N LYS A 202 11.34 2.75 26.67
CA LYS A 202 11.90 4.04 27.10
C LYS A 202 10.85 5.14 26.98
N TYR A 203 10.29 5.34 25.79
CA TYR A 203 9.37 6.45 25.54
C TYR A 203 7.99 6.27 26.17
N ILE A 204 7.52 5.03 26.35
CA ILE A 204 6.32 4.74 27.15
C ILE A 204 6.55 5.18 28.61
N LYS A 205 7.69 4.82 29.20
CA LYS A 205 8.05 5.22 30.58
C LYS A 205 8.18 6.73 30.72
N GLU A 206 8.67 7.41 29.71
CA GLU A 206 8.77 8.87 29.66
C GLU A 206 7.42 9.58 29.44
N GLY A 207 6.33 8.85 29.17
CA GLY A 207 5.01 9.40 28.87
C GLY A 207 4.97 10.16 27.55
N ARG A 208 5.79 9.76 26.60
CA ARG A 208 5.90 10.36 25.27
C ARG A 208 5.25 9.51 24.18
N ILE A 209 5.05 8.24 24.43
CA ILE A 209 4.36 7.30 23.55
C ILE A 209 3.21 6.64 24.31
N GLU A 210 2.06 6.54 23.64
CA GLU A 210 0.99 5.62 24.00
C GLU A 210 0.96 4.45 23.01
N LEU A 211 0.86 3.22 23.53
CA LEU A 211 0.66 2.04 22.71
C LEU A 211 -0.81 1.65 22.65
N LEU A 212 -1.26 1.46 21.42
CA LEU A 212 -2.47 0.73 21.09
C LEU A 212 -2.12 -0.71 20.76
N THR A 213 -3.13 -1.57 20.71
CA THR A 213 -3.01 -2.93 20.17
C THR A 213 -4.04 -3.16 19.08
N SER A 214 -3.85 -4.22 18.33
CA SER A 214 -4.85 -4.84 17.44
C SER A 214 -5.18 -6.26 17.94
N PRO A 215 -6.25 -6.90 17.47
CA PRO A 215 -6.39 -8.35 17.57
C PRO A 215 -5.13 -9.03 17.00
N TYR A 216 -4.71 -10.14 17.60
CA TYR A 216 -3.33 -10.68 17.54
C TYR A 216 -2.73 -10.77 16.13
N TYR A 217 -3.47 -11.35 15.17
CA TYR A 217 -3.03 -11.55 13.78
C TYR A 217 -3.79 -10.67 12.78
N HIS A 218 -4.29 -9.54 13.24
CA HIS A 218 -4.88 -8.51 12.40
C HIS A 218 -6.06 -8.98 11.51
N PRO A 219 -7.05 -9.74 12.02
CA PRO A 219 -8.18 -10.20 11.21
C PRO A 219 -9.22 -9.09 11.01
N ILE A 220 -9.96 -9.13 9.88
CA ILE A 220 -11.11 -8.24 9.67
C ILE A 220 -12.26 -8.64 10.61
N MET A 221 -12.32 -7.97 11.74
CA MET A 221 -13.19 -8.33 12.87
C MET A 221 -14.67 -8.47 12.50
N PRO A 222 -15.30 -7.52 11.76
CA PRO A 222 -16.71 -7.66 11.39
C PRO A 222 -17.00 -8.93 10.57
N ILE A 223 -16.10 -9.29 9.64
CA ILE A 223 -16.24 -10.51 8.84
C ILE A 223 -16.06 -11.74 9.70
N LEU A 224 -15.03 -11.75 10.55
CA LEU A 224 -14.72 -12.90 11.41
C LEU A 224 -15.82 -13.18 12.44
N ILE A 225 -16.39 -12.12 13.03
CA ILE A 225 -17.48 -12.25 14.02
C ILE A 225 -18.76 -12.75 13.35
N ASP A 226 -19.14 -12.13 12.22
CA ASP A 226 -20.36 -12.50 11.49
C ASP A 226 -20.35 -11.91 10.09
N SER A 227 -20.04 -12.71 9.09
CA SER A 227 -19.96 -12.28 7.70
C SER A 227 -21.27 -11.69 7.14
N LYS A 228 -22.43 -12.04 7.72
CA LYS A 228 -23.72 -11.40 7.35
C LYS A 228 -23.76 -9.91 7.66
N SER A 229 -22.98 -9.45 8.63
CA SER A 229 -22.90 -8.02 8.95
C SER A 229 -22.26 -7.23 7.83
N SER A 230 -21.30 -7.84 7.11
CA SER A 230 -20.56 -7.24 6.01
C SER A 230 -21.37 -7.14 4.70
N VAL A 231 -22.38 -8.01 4.54
CA VAL A 231 -23.20 -8.09 3.31
C VAL A 231 -23.88 -6.77 2.97
N LYS A 232 -24.33 -6.03 3.98
CA LYS A 232 -25.17 -4.84 3.76
C LYS A 232 -24.46 -3.72 3.00
N ASN A 233 -23.14 -3.68 3.06
CA ASN A 233 -22.30 -2.63 2.49
C ASN A 233 -21.32 -3.13 1.43
N CYS A 234 -21.36 -4.42 1.08
CA CYS A 234 -20.55 -4.97 -0.02
C CYS A 234 -21.37 -4.99 -1.30
N ILE A 235 -20.87 -4.32 -2.33
CA ILE A 235 -21.40 -4.43 -3.70
C ILE A 235 -20.66 -5.60 -4.34
N THR A 236 -21.29 -6.76 -4.38
CA THR A 236 -20.72 -7.94 -5.04
C THR A 236 -21.75 -8.55 -5.98
N SER A 237 -21.34 -8.82 -7.21
CA SER A 237 -22.15 -9.54 -8.20
C SER A 237 -22.16 -11.06 -8.01
N ILE A 238 -21.24 -11.60 -7.20
CA ILE A 238 -20.97 -13.03 -7.06
C ILE A 238 -21.66 -13.61 -5.83
N GLY A 239 -22.05 -12.73 -4.89
CA GLY A 239 -22.59 -13.15 -3.60
C GLY A 239 -21.49 -13.40 -2.57
N LEU A 240 -21.89 -13.78 -1.37
CA LEU A 240 -20.98 -14.02 -0.25
C LEU A 240 -20.87 -15.52 0.03
N PRO A 241 -19.75 -15.96 0.64
CA PRO A 241 -19.65 -17.34 1.09
C PRO A 241 -20.73 -17.67 2.11
N GLN A 242 -20.95 -18.96 2.34
CA GLN A 242 -21.86 -19.41 3.40
C GLN A 242 -21.55 -18.70 4.71
N ASN A 243 -22.59 -18.45 5.49
CA ASN A 243 -22.49 -17.70 6.74
C ASN A 243 -21.28 -18.13 7.59
N LEU A 244 -20.31 -17.21 7.70
CA LEU A 244 -19.12 -17.37 8.50
C LEU A 244 -19.36 -16.72 9.86
N SER A 245 -19.07 -17.45 10.96
CA SER A 245 -19.04 -16.92 12.31
C SER A 245 -17.97 -17.65 13.12
N MET A 246 -16.91 -16.92 13.47
CA MET A 246 -15.81 -17.37 14.31
C MET A 246 -15.62 -16.39 15.50
N ALA A 247 -16.74 -16.01 16.12
CA ALA A 247 -16.76 -15.00 17.19
C ALA A 247 -15.93 -15.39 18.42
N ASP A 248 -15.79 -16.69 18.71
CA ASP A 248 -14.92 -17.24 19.74
C ASP A 248 -13.42 -16.95 19.43
N ASN A 249 -13.00 -17.20 18.20
CA ASN A 249 -11.63 -16.90 17.74
C ASN A 249 -11.37 -15.38 17.77
N ALA A 250 -12.32 -14.58 17.29
CA ALA A 250 -12.23 -13.14 17.31
C ALA A 250 -11.98 -12.61 18.74
N ARG A 251 -12.73 -13.12 19.72
CA ARG A 251 -12.56 -12.77 21.13
C ARG A 251 -11.20 -13.21 21.69
N GLU A 252 -10.76 -14.43 21.35
CA GLU A 252 -9.47 -14.94 21.79
C GLU A 252 -8.31 -14.11 21.22
N GLN A 253 -8.38 -13.71 19.95
CA GLN A 253 -7.39 -12.83 19.35
C GLN A 253 -7.33 -11.44 20.01
N ILE A 254 -8.47 -10.85 20.41
CA ILE A 254 -8.49 -9.59 21.15
C ILE A 254 -7.78 -9.76 22.50
N LYS A 255 -8.17 -10.78 23.28
CA LYS A 255 -7.58 -11.06 24.60
C LYS A 255 -6.08 -11.29 24.52
N SER A 256 -5.66 -12.14 23.60
CA SER A 256 -4.25 -12.48 23.40
C SER A 256 -3.45 -11.25 22.97
N GLY A 257 -4.01 -10.40 22.09
CA GLY A 257 -3.36 -9.16 21.68
C GLY A 257 -3.16 -8.19 22.85
N ILE A 258 -4.18 -7.98 23.68
CA ILE A 258 -4.09 -7.16 24.89
C ILE A 258 -3.02 -7.70 25.84
N ASN A 259 -3.07 -9.01 26.11
CA ASN A 259 -2.15 -9.67 27.04
C ASN A 259 -0.69 -9.60 26.55
N ARG A 260 -0.47 -9.75 25.22
CA ARG A 260 0.89 -9.70 24.67
C ARG A 260 1.53 -8.33 24.81
N ILE A 261 0.78 -7.25 24.59
CA ILE A 261 1.27 -5.88 24.83
C ILE A 261 1.59 -5.69 26.31
N GLU A 262 0.71 -6.11 27.21
CA GLU A 262 0.89 -6.01 28.66
C GLU A 262 2.14 -6.81 29.12
N GLU A 263 2.33 -8.02 28.60
CA GLU A 263 3.50 -8.87 28.88
C GLU A 263 4.82 -8.21 28.47
N ILE A 264 4.88 -7.72 27.21
CA ILE A 264 6.13 -7.17 26.67
C ILE A 264 6.44 -5.80 27.24
N PHE A 265 5.46 -4.91 27.34
CA PHE A 265 5.69 -3.49 27.66
C PHE A 265 5.31 -3.11 29.10
N GLY A 266 4.65 -3.99 29.85
CA GLY A 266 4.23 -3.73 31.24
C GLY A 266 3.07 -2.74 31.33
N VAL A 267 2.39 -2.42 30.24
CA VAL A 267 1.25 -1.50 30.18
C VAL A 267 0.07 -2.17 29.46
N ARG A 268 -1.11 -2.08 30.07
CA ARG A 268 -2.31 -2.57 29.44
C ARG A 268 -2.86 -1.52 28.46
N PRO A 269 -3.03 -1.83 27.17
CA PRO A 269 -3.53 -0.88 26.19
C PRO A 269 -4.98 -0.49 26.51
N LYS A 270 -5.29 0.80 26.45
CA LYS A 270 -6.64 1.35 26.62
C LYS A 270 -7.37 1.47 25.28
N GLY A 271 -6.61 1.70 24.20
CA GLY A 271 -7.08 1.84 22.83
C GLY A 271 -6.89 0.59 21.99
N MET A 272 -7.82 0.36 21.07
CA MET A 272 -7.74 -0.71 20.07
C MET A 272 -7.75 -0.10 18.68
N TRP A 273 -6.78 -0.48 17.87
CA TRP A 273 -6.80 -0.26 16.43
C TRP A 273 -7.51 -1.42 15.75
N PRO A 274 -8.74 -1.24 15.26
CA PRO A 274 -9.40 -2.28 14.50
C PRO A 274 -8.62 -2.52 13.21
N PRO A 275 -8.30 -3.76 12.83
CA PRO A 275 -7.68 -4.05 11.56
C PRO A 275 -8.38 -3.35 10.40
N GLU A 276 -7.61 -2.62 9.57
CA GLU A 276 -8.10 -1.78 8.46
C GLU A 276 -9.15 -0.74 8.90
N LEU A 277 -9.08 -0.29 10.16
CA LEU A 277 -10.12 0.54 10.82
C LEU A 277 -11.55 0.02 10.62
N CYS A 278 -11.67 -1.30 10.41
CA CYS A 278 -12.93 -2.01 10.22
C CYS A 278 -13.75 -2.07 11.50
N VAL A 279 -14.92 -1.46 11.49
CA VAL A 279 -15.82 -1.43 12.63
C VAL A 279 -17.25 -1.82 12.27
N ASP A 280 -17.92 -2.43 13.22
CA ASP A 280 -19.37 -2.59 13.27
C ASP A 280 -19.84 -2.64 14.73
N TYR A 281 -21.15 -2.70 14.94
CA TYR A 281 -21.73 -2.80 16.27
C TYR A 281 -21.21 -4.00 17.08
N LYS A 282 -21.03 -5.17 16.45
CA LYS A 282 -20.59 -6.40 17.12
C LYS A 282 -19.12 -6.31 17.55
N THR A 283 -18.28 -5.77 16.69
CA THR A 283 -16.86 -5.51 16.97
C THR A 283 -16.70 -4.58 18.17
N LEU A 284 -17.41 -3.43 18.16
CA LEU A 284 -17.32 -2.47 19.26
C LEU A 284 -17.82 -3.05 20.59
N ASN A 285 -18.87 -3.88 20.58
CA ASN A 285 -19.31 -4.57 21.79
C ASN A 285 -18.23 -5.52 22.30
N MET A 286 -17.62 -6.32 21.43
CA MET A 286 -16.60 -7.28 21.82
C MET A 286 -15.36 -6.57 22.39
N PHE A 287 -14.91 -5.46 21.79
CA PHE A 287 -13.83 -4.64 22.33
C PHE A 287 -14.17 -4.12 23.74
N SER A 288 -15.37 -3.59 23.94
CA SER A 288 -15.84 -3.11 25.23
C SER A 288 -15.94 -4.22 26.29
N GLU A 289 -16.40 -5.42 25.90
CA GLU A 289 -16.47 -6.60 26.77
C GLU A 289 -15.07 -7.04 27.24
N GLU A 290 -14.03 -6.88 26.40
CA GLU A 290 -12.64 -7.19 26.75
C GLU A 290 -11.89 -6.03 27.43
N GLY A 291 -12.61 -4.95 27.75
CA GLY A 291 -12.10 -3.84 28.58
C GLY A 291 -11.46 -2.69 27.85
N ILE A 292 -11.47 -2.68 26.51
CA ILE A 292 -11.01 -1.56 25.69
C ILE A 292 -11.90 -0.34 25.97
N LYS A 293 -11.28 0.83 26.14
CA LYS A 293 -11.93 2.08 26.51
C LYS A 293 -12.27 2.95 25.30
N TRP A 294 -11.42 2.92 24.29
CA TRP A 294 -11.60 3.72 23.10
C TRP A 294 -11.06 2.99 21.84
N THR A 295 -11.52 3.45 20.70
CA THR A 295 -11.06 2.94 19.40
C THR A 295 -11.00 4.08 18.38
N ILE A 296 -10.39 3.80 17.25
CA ILE A 296 -10.25 4.71 16.12
C ILE A 296 -10.95 4.15 14.89
N SER A 297 -11.53 5.03 14.07
CA SER A 297 -12.06 4.68 12.76
C SER A 297 -11.88 5.84 11.75
N ASP A 298 -12.54 5.78 10.61
CA ASP A 298 -12.35 6.72 9.51
C ASP A 298 -13.49 7.76 9.44
N GLU A 299 -13.18 8.97 8.90
CA GLU A 299 -14.20 10.03 8.71
C GLU A 299 -15.39 9.56 7.87
N GLY A 300 -15.16 8.67 6.87
CA GLY A 300 -16.24 8.14 6.04
C GLY A 300 -17.22 7.28 6.85
N ILE A 301 -16.73 6.54 7.86
CA ILE A 301 -17.56 5.81 8.80
C ILE A 301 -18.40 6.76 9.66
N LEU A 302 -17.78 7.85 10.16
CA LEU A 302 -18.52 8.88 10.90
C LEU A 302 -19.58 9.54 10.04
N ALA A 303 -19.22 9.95 8.81
CA ALA A 303 -20.12 10.57 7.84
C ALA A 303 -21.39 9.72 7.63
N SER A 304 -21.19 8.43 7.31
CA SER A 304 -22.30 7.48 7.12
C SER A 304 -23.08 7.21 8.40
N SER A 305 -22.41 7.21 9.57
CA SER A 305 -23.05 7.02 10.88
C SER A 305 -23.98 8.19 11.25
N MET A 306 -23.58 9.41 10.87
CA MET A 306 -24.34 10.65 11.17
C MET A 306 -25.30 11.01 10.05
N ASN A 307 -25.22 10.36 8.89
CA ASN A 307 -25.90 10.80 7.67
C ASN A 307 -25.53 12.24 7.31
N PHE A 308 -24.22 12.53 7.30
CA PHE A 308 -23.63 13.85 7.10
C PHE A 308 -22.47 13.75 6.12
N ASP A 309 -22.35 14.71 5.19
CA ASP A 309 -21.25 14.76 4.23
C ASP A 309 -20.16 15.73 4.68
N PHE A 310 -18.93 15.26 4.76
CA PHE A 310 -17.76 16.08 5.01
C PHE A 310 -17.30 16.76 3.71
N ILE A 311 -17.83 17.95 3.45
CA ILE A 311 -17.52 18.73 2.26
C ILE A 311 -16.15 19.38 2.40
N ARG A 312 -15.35 19.34 1.32
CA ARG A 312 -14.05 20.00 1.22
C ARG A 312 -14.11 21.18 0.25
N ASP A 313 -13.29 22.19 0.54
CA ASP A 313 -13.09 23.32 -0.38
C ASP A 313 -12.15 22.90 -1.56
N PHE A 314 -11.94 23.81 -2.49
CA PHE A 314 -11.11 23.56 -3.68
C PHE A 314 -9.64 23.26 -3.37
N LYS A 315 -9.17 23.47 -2.13
CA LYS A 315 -7.84 23.09 -1.62
C LYS A 315 -7.86 21.78 -0.85
N GLY A 316 -8.97 21.06 -0.84
CA GLY A 316 -9.14 19.82 -0.12
C GLY A 316 -9.37 19.96 1.40
N ASN A 317 -9.52 21.18 1.95
CA ASN A 317 -9.72 21.37 3.38
C ASN A 317 -11.20 21.24 3.76
N LEU A 318 -11.49 20.54 4.86
CA LEU A 318 -12.85 20.45 5.40
C LEU A 318 -13.48 21.82 5.62
N THR A 319 -14.72 21.98 5.17
CA THR A 319 -15.48 23.23 5.38
C THR A 319 -16.07 23.31 6.78
N ALA A 320 -16.39 22.17 7.39
CA ALA A 320 -16.99 22.05 8.73
C ALA A 320 -16.22 21.04 9.62
N PRO A 321 -14.92 21.30 9.98
CA PRO A 321 -14.10 20.35 10.71
C PRO A 321 -14.58 20.06 12.14
N TYR A 322 -15.35 20.94 12.74
CA TYR A 322 -15.85 20.82 14.11
C TYR A 322 -16.73 19.60 14.37
N HIS A 323 -17.23 18.94 13.32
CA HIS A 323 -17.94 17.66 13.46
C HIS A 323 -16.97 16.49 13.51
N LEU A 324 -15.89 16.52 12.74
CA LEU A 324 -14.92 15.43 12.68
C LEU A 324 -13.95 15.46 13.88
N LEU A 325 -13.47 16.63 14.25
CA LEU A 325 -12.41 16.82 15.23
C LEU A 325 -12.91 16.72 16.69
N LYS A 326 -13.64 15.64 17.00
CA LYS A 326 -14.28 15.40 18.30
C LYS A 326 -14.11 13.95 18.76
N VAL A 327 -14.19 13.75 20.07
CA VAL A 327 -14.39 12.43 20.65
C VAL A 327 -15.89 12.11 20.65
N TYR A 328 -16.23 10.92 20.20
CA TYR A 328 -17.61 10.41 20.18
C TYR A 328 -17.80 9.31 21.20
N LYS A 329 -18.83 9.45 22.03
CA LYS A 329 -19.23 8.44 22.99
C LYS A 329 -20.27 7.52 22.34
N TYR A 330 -19.96 6.24 22.28
CA TYR A 330 -20.81 5.20 21.73
C TYR A 330 -21.26 4.23 22.82
N LYS A 331 -22.57 3.96 22.88
CA LYS A 331 -23.12 3.04 23.86
C LYS A 331 -23.01 1.59 23.39
N THR A 332 -22.18 0.81 24.06
CA THR A 332 -22.11 -0.65 23.88
C THR A 332 -23.04 -1.38 24.85
N LYS A 333 -23.03 -2.72 24.81
CA LYS A 333 -23.84 -3.54 25.74
C LYS A 333 -23.39 -3.42 27.20
N VAL A 334 -22.10 -3.24 27.45
CA VAL A 334 -21.52 -3.27 28.81
C VAL A 334 -21.13 -1.91 29.36
N SER A 335 -20.72 -0.99 28.47
CA SER A 335 -20.28 0.34 28.89
C SER A 335 -20.44 1.35 27.76
N ASN A 336 -19.97 2.60 27.99
CA ASN A 336 -19.70 3.52 26.90
C ASN A 336 -18.26 3.31 26.42
N MET A 337 -18.07 3.37 25.10
CA MET A 337 -16.77 3.37 24.45
C MET A 337 -16.57 4.71 23.75
N ASP A 338 -15.39 5.28 23.86
CA ASP A 338 -15.03 6.49 23.12
C ASP A 338 -14.50 6.11 21.74
N ILE A 339 -14.88 6.87 20.71
CA ILE A 339 -14.42 6.66 19.33
C ILE A 339 -13.88 7.99 18.82
N ILE A 340 -12.68 7.95 18.24
CA ILE A 340 -12.11 9.06 17.47
C ILE A 340 -12.07 8.69 15.98
N PHE A 341 -12.08 9.69 15.12
CA PHE A 341 -12.12 9.47 13.68
C PHE A 341 -10.95 10.23 13.03
N ARG A 342 -10.19 9.53 12.18
CA ARG A 342 -9.11 10.17 11.43
C ARG A 342 -9.66 11.15 10.40
N GLU A 343 -8.95 12.24 10.19
CA GLU A 343 -9.11 13.08 9.01
C GLU A 343 -8.45 12.35 7.82
N ARG A 344 -9.21 12.13 6.73
CA ARG A 344 -8.77 11.25 5.63
C ARG A 344 -7.72 11.88 4.73
N SER A 345 -7.81 13.20 4.44
CA SER A 345 -6.97 13.81 3.41
C SER A 345 -5.50 13.91 3.85
N ILE A 346 -5.22 14.16 5.12
CA ILE A 346 -3.84 14.33 5.60
C ILE A 346 -3.02 13.03 5.47
N PRO A 347 -3.48 11.87 5.95
CA PRO A 347 -2.78 10.62 5.71
C PRO A 347 -2.58 10.28 4.23
N ASN A 348 -3.58 10.56 3.39
CA ASN A 348 -3.46 10.32 1.95
C ASN A 348 -2.38 11.22 1.31
N LEU A 349 -2.30 12.51 1.71
CA LEU A 349 -1.22 13.38 1.26
C LEU A 349 0.16 12.85 1.67
N ILE A 350 0.31 12.38 2.91
CA ILE A 350 1.56 11.81 3.41
C ILE A 350 1.89 10.54 2.63
N ASN A 351 0.95 9.61 2.48
CA ASN A 351 1.23 8.31 1.89
C ASN A 351 1.42 8.33 0.37
N PHE A 352 0.74 9.24 -0.34
CA PHE A 352 0.65 9.15 -1.81
C PHE A 352 1.10 10.40 -2.55
N GLU A 353 1.02 11.60 -1.98
CA GLU A 353 1.22 12.83 -2.74
C GLU A 353 2.52 13.57 -2.39
N TYR A 354 2.91 13.62 -1.11
CA TYR A 354 4.09 14.39 -0.69
C TYR A 354 5.43 13.74 -1.04
N ALA A 355 5.45 12.46 -1.30
CA ALA A 355 6.66 11.69 -1.56
C ALA A 355 7.54 12.25 -2.70
N GLY A 356 6.93 12.83 -3.75
CA GLY A 356 7.68 13.43 -4.86
C GLY A 356 7.93 14.93 -4.73
N ILE A 357 7.54 15.54 -3.62
CA ILE A 357 7.64 16.99 -3.38
C ILE A 357 8.85 17.27 -2.49
N ASN A 358 9.45 18.46 -2.65
CA ASN A 358 10.48 18.90 -1.71
C ASN A 358 9.95 18.86 -0.26
N SER A 359 10.70 18.25 0.65
CA SER A 359 10.28 17.99 2.02
C SER A 359 9.87 19.25 2.80
N ASP A 360 10.53 20.39 2.58
CA ASP A 360 10.17 21.67 3.21
C ASP A 360 8.82 22.18 2.69
N LEU A 361 8.56 22.04 1.40
CA LEU A 361 7.29 22.46 0.77
C LEU A 361 6.15 21.56 1.22
N ALA A 362 6.35 20.24 1.23
CA ALA A 362 5.37 19.25 1.67
C ALA A 362 4.99 19.46 3.15
N ALA A 363 5.99 19.59 4.03
CA ALA A 363 5.76 19.85 5.45
C ALA A 363 5.11 21.23 5.70
N GLY A 364 5.47 22.23 4.89
CA GLY A 364 4.83 23.56 4.92
C GLY A 364 3.36 23.49 4.52
N ASP A 365 3.01 22.77 3.45
CA ASP A 365 1.62 22.60 3.02
C ASP A 365 0.81 21.84 4.08
N LEU A 366 1.34 20.76 4.64
CA LEU A 366 0.69 20.04 5.74
C LEU A 366 0.42 20.93 6.95
N TYR A 367 1.42 21.73 7.35
CA TYR A 367 1.27 22.66 8.45
C TYR A 367 0.18 23.71 8.16
N GLU A 368 0.15 24.31 6.97
CA GLU A 368 -0.88 25.27 6.56
C GLU A 368 -2.29 24.64 6.52
N LYS A 369 -2.42 23.36 6.14
CA LYS A 369 -3.68 22.62 6.23
C LYS A 369 -4.15 22.49 7.67
N ILE A 370 -3.25 22.10 8.59
CA ILE A 370 -3.54 22.05 10.04
C ILE A 370 -4.00 23.41 10.55
N LYS A 371 -3.31 24.49 10.18
CA LYS A 371 -3.66 25.86 10.58
C LYS A 371 -4.99 26.30 9.98
N THR A 372 -5.28 25.88 8.74
CA THR A 372 -6.57 26.17 8.10
C THR A 372 -7.72 25.49 8.84
N LEU A 373 -7.57 24.22 9.21
CA LEU A 373 -8.55 23.51 10.04
C LEU A 373 -8.72 24.21 11.38
N GLN A 374 -7.62 24.56 12.06
CA GLN A 374 -7.64 25.27 13.32
C GLN A 374 -8.41 26.61 13.22
N ASN A 375 -8.23 27.38 12.14
CA ASN A 375 -8.91 28.64 11.93
C ASN A 375 -10.43 28.46 11.73
N LYS A 376 -10.85 27.39 11.06
CA LYS A 376 -12.27 27.07 10.88
C LYS A 376 -12.97 26.64 12.20
N LEU A 377 -12.21 26.26 13.23
CA LEU A 377 -12.75 25.94 14.56
C LEU A 377 -13.08 27.19 15.43
N LEU A 378 -12.80 28.39 14.96
CA LEU A 378 -13.15 29.64 15.65
C LEU A 378 -14.67 29.83 15.84
N VAL A 379 -15.49 29.04 15.16
CA VAL A 379 -16.96 29.02 15.37
C VAL A 379 -17.37 28.35 16.69
N SER A 380 -16.47 27.57 17.31
CA SER A 380 -16.68 26.92 18.62
C SER A 380 -15.41 27.01 19.48
N PRO A 381 -14.96 28.24 19.86
CA PRO A 381 -13.66 28.46 20.48
C PRO A 381 -13.54 27.85 21.88
N ASP A 382 -14.64 27.64 22.58
CA ASP A 382 -14.66 27.11 23.95
C ASP A 382 -14.68 25.59 24.01
N GLU A 383 -14.86 24.89 22.86
CA GLU A 383 -14.87 23.44 22.79
C GLU A 383 -13.46 22.88 22.59
N ASN A 384 -13.22 21.67 23.10
CA ASN A 384 -11.99 20.91 22.80
C ASN A 384 -12.09 20.29 21.39
N HIS A 385 -11.00 20.30 20.65
CA HIS A 385 -10.90 19.71 19.32
C HIS A 385 -9.65 18.85 19.21
N LEU A 386 -9.82 17.67 18.62
CA LEU A 386 -8.78 16.68 18.38
C LEU A 386 -8.67 16.40 16.90
N LEU A 387 -7.58 16.83 16.27
CA LEU A 387 -7.25 16.38 14.92
C LEU A 387 -6.53 15.04 15.00
N THR A 388 -7.15 13.99 14.48
CA THR A 388 -6.58 12.65 14.43
C THR A 388 -5.95 12.41 13.07
N ILE A 389 -4.62 12.24 13.06
CA ILE A 389 -3.82 11.84 11.91
C ILE A 389 -3.39 10.40 12.17
N ALA A 390 -3.90 9.47 11.39
CA ALA A 390 -3.66 8.06 11.57
C ALA A 390 -3.31 7.41 10.22
N ALA A 391 -2.12 6.82 10.13
CA ALA A 391 -1.53 6.28 8.91
C ALA A 391 -0.64 5.06 9.21
N ASP A 392 -0.33 4.29 8.16
CA ASP A 392 0.69 3.27 8.22
C ASP A 392 2.07 3.89 8.45
N SER A 393 2.91 3.22 9.21
CA SER A 393 4.26 3.68 9.54
C SER A 393 5.32 3.22 8.55
N GLU A 394 5.00 2.22 7.75
CA GLU A 394 5.82 1.70 6.66
C GLU A 394 5.23 2.08 5.29
N ASN A 395 5.77 1.57 4.23
CA ASN A 395 5.31 1.65 2.83
C ASN A 395 5.44 3.03 2.15
N CYS A 396 5.13 4.16 2.79
CA CYS A 396 5.22 5.46 2.13
C CYS A 396 6.65 5.99 2.05
N TRP A 397 7.50 5.70 3.02
CA TRP A 397 8.83 6.31 3.15
C TRP A 397 9.81 5.89 2.06
N GLU A 398 9.63 4.71 1.47
CA GLU A 398 10.39 4.28 0.27
C GLU A 398 10.29 5.28 -0.89
N ASN A 399 9.17 6.00 -0.97
CA ASN A 399 8.93 6.98 -2.01
C ASN A 399 9.49 8.37 -1.68
N TYR A 400 9.94 8.59 -0.45
CA TYR A 400 10.50 9.87 -0.02
C TYR A 400 12.01 9.90 -0.19
N LYS A 401 12.53 11.06 -0.58
CA LYS A 401 13.96 11.31 -0.52
C LYS A 401 14.42 11.23 0.95
N ASN A 402 15.60 10.66 1.17
CA ASN A 402 16.18 10.48 2.51
C ASN A 402 15.23 9.76 3.49
N ASP A 403 14.41 8.84 2.93
CA ASP A 403 13.49 8.00 3.70
C ASP A 403 12.49 8.78 4.57
N GLY A 404 12.04 9.93 4.09
CA GLY A 404 11.08 10.78 4.81
C GLY A 404 11.65 11.54 6.01
N ASN A 405 12.90 11.33 6.40
CA ASN A 405 13.52 11.96 7.55
C ASN A 405 13.44 13.49 7.51
N ASP A 406 13.69 14.09 6.33
CA ASP A 406 13.64 15.54 6.16
C ASP A 406 12.22 16.09 6.34
N PHE A 407 11.23 15.38 5.82
CA PHE A 407 9.82 15.74 5.96
C PHE A 407 9.35 15.65 7.42
N LEU A 408 9.62 14.51 8.09
CA LEU A 408 9.24 14.30 9.48
C LEU A 408 9.91 15.31 10.43
N ASN A 409 11.21 15.54 10.27
CA ASN A 409 11.92 16.55 11.08
C ASN A 409 11.32 17.94 10.87
N LYS A 410 10.96 18.31 9.65
CA LYS A 410 10.39 19.63 9.36
C LYS A 410 9.00 19.80 9.92
N ILE A 411 8.09 18.85 9.70
CA ILE A 411 6.71 18.96 10.20
C ILE A 411 6.67 18.95 11.74
N TYR A 412 7.48 18.09 12.39
CA TYR A 412 7.55 18.07 13.85
C TYR A 412 8.17 19.36 14.43
N THR A 413 9.15 19.96 13.75
CA THR A 413 9.68 21.28 14.10
C THR A 413 8.58 22.34 14.07
N LEU A 414 7.76 22.36 13.02
CA LEU A 414 6.67 23.33 12.87
C LEU A 414 5.60 23.15 13.95
N ILE A 415 5.25 21.89 14.27
CA ILE A 415 4.26 21.57 15.31
C ILE A 415 4.79 21.96 16.70
N GLU A 416 6.03 21.59 17.03
CA GLU A 416 6.59 21.82 18.38
C GLU A 416 6.82 23.31 18.70
N ASN A 417 7.09 24.12 17.69
CA ASN A 417 7.31 25.55 17.81
C ASN A 417 6.02 26.40 17.79
N ASP A 418 4.89 25.81 17.43
CA ASP A 418 3.60 26.53 17.44
C ASP A 418 2.87 26.33 18.78
N GLU A 419 2.87 27.36 19.61
CA GLU A 419 2.20 27.35 20.92
C GLU A 419 0.69 27.12 20.85
N SER A 420 0.08 27.29 19.68
CA SER A 420 -1.36 27.07 19.48
C SER A 420 -1.70 25.61 19.11
N LEU A 421 -0.69 24.78 18.91
CA LEU A 421 -0.80 23.34 18.68
C LEU A 421 -0.25 22.55 19.85
N GLU A 422 -0.73 21.34 20.05
CA GLU A 422 -0.13 20.38 20.98
C GLU A 422 -0.32 18.94 20.49
N SER A 423 0.75 18.15 20.46
CA SER A 423 0.63 16.71 20.28
C SER A 423 0.23 16.03 21.60
N VAL A 424 -0.67 15.06 21.54
CA VAL A 424 -1.26 14.45 22.74
C VAL A 424 -1.19 12.92 22.68
N LEU A 425 -1.13 12.29 23.86
CA LEU A 425 -1.50 10.90 24.03
C LEU A 425 -3.02 10.81 24.01
N ILE A 426 -3.56 9.89 23.22
CA ILE A 426 -5.00 9.82 22.96
C ILE A 426 -5.79 9.56 24.24
N SER A 427 -5.36 8.62 25.08
CA SER A 427 -6.02 8.33 26.36
C SER A 427 -6.05 9.54 27.29
N ASP A 428 -4.95 10.27 27.39
CA ASP A 428 -4.86 11.47 28.24
C ASP A 428 -5.82 12.55 27.76
N TYR A 429 -5.94 12.73 26.43
CA TYR A 429 -6.89 13.68 25.86
C TYR A 429 -8.34 13.27 26.12
N ILE A 430 -8.66 12.01 25.83
CA ILE A 430 -10.02 11.45 26.00
C ILE A 430 -10.50 11.56 27.46
N GLU A 431 -9.62 11.30 28.43
CA GLU A 431 -9.93 11.38 29.86
C GLU A 431 -10.26 12.82 30.31
N LYS A 432 -9.58 13.81 29.71
CA LYS A 432 -9.76 15.23 30.03
C LYS A 432 -10.87 15.91 29.23
N ASP A 433 -11.30 15.31 28.11
CA ASP A 433 -12.30 15.95 27.25
C ASP A 433 -13.70 15.89 27.83
N SER A 434 -14.24 17.08 28.17
CA SER A 434 -15.60 17.25 28.70
C SER A 434 -16.66 17.48 27.60
N HIS A 435 -16.24 17.60 26.32
CA HIS A 435 -17.10 18.01 25.21
C HIS A 435 -17.40 16.88 24.22
N LYS A 436 -17.36 15.61 24.70
CA LYS A 436 -17.66 14.43 23.88
C LYS A 436 -19.08 14.49 23.32
N LYS A 437 -19.22 14.11 22.04
CA LYS A 437 -20.53 14.02 21.37
C LYS A 437 -21.07 12.60 21.47
N GLU A 438 -22.38 12.44 21.49
CA GLU A 438 -23.01 11.12 21.45
C GLU A 438 -23.12 10.61 20.01
N LEU A 439 -22.70 9.37 19.77
CA LEU A 439 -22.90 8.66 18.52
C LEU A 439 -23.94 7.55 18.73
N LYS A 440 -25.10 7.67 18.10
CA LYS A 440 -26.23 6.75 18.32
C LYS A 440 -26.13 5.44 17.57
N LYS A 441 -25.46 5.43 16.42
CA LYS A 441 -25.24 4.26 15.57
C LYS A 441 -23.85 4.35 14.94
N ILE A 442 -23.30 3.20 14.59
CA ILE A 442 -22.04 3.11 13.82
C ILE A 442 -22.34 2.47 12.45
N HIS A 443 -21.80 3.07 11.40
CA HIS A 443 -21.79 2.46 10.08
C HIS A 443 -20.82 1.28 10.06
N SER A 444 -21.20 0.21 9.40
CA SER A 444 -20.40 -1.00 9.26
C SER A 444 -19.50 -0.87 8.03
N GLY A 445 -18.18 -0.82 8.20
CA GLY A 445 -17.25 -0.63 7.10
C GLY A 445 -15.81 -0.42 7.56
N SER A 446 -14.93 -0.14 6.60
CA SER A 446 -13.48 0.09 6.76
C SER A 446 -13.10 1.53 6.42
N TRP A 447 -11.81 1.84 6.52
CA TRP A 447 -11.26 3.12 6.02
C TRP A 447 -11.21 3.21 4.50
N ILE A 448 -11.35 2.08 3.78
CA ILE A 448 -11.40 2.03 2.33
C ILE A 448 -12.86 1.94 1.90
N ASP A 449 -13.36 2.95 1.21
CA ASP A 449 -14.71 3.05 0.62
C ASP A 449 -15.88 2.71 1.57
N LYS A 450 -15.64 2.66 2.87
CA LYS A 450 -16.66 2.34 3.89
C LYS A 450 -17.29 0.95 3.71
N THR A 451 -16.55 0.01 3.11
CA THR A 451 -17.01 -1.34 2.77
C THR A 451 -16.00 -2.41 3.22
N PHE A 452 -16.34 -3.69 3.10
CA PHE A 452 -15.44 -4.82 3.33
C PHE A 452 -15.09 -5.60 2.06
N GLN A 453 -15.48 -5.09 0.88
CA GLN A 453 -15.32 -5.80 -0.40
C GLN A 453 -13.87 -6.16 -0.73
N TYR A 454 -12.90 -5.45 -0.18
CA TYR A 454 -11.47 -5.73 -0.37
C TYR A 454 -11.00 -7.03 0.30
N TRP A 455 -11.81 -7.58 1.20
CA TRP A 455 -11.50 -8.82 1.95
C TRP A 455 -12.52 -9.94 1.76
N ILE A 456 -13.68 -9.69 1.12
CA ILE A 456 -14.74 -10.66 0.92
C ILE A 456 -15.62 -10.28 -0.29
N GLY A 457 -16.23 -11.26 -0.95
CA GLY A 457 -17.17 -11.00 -2.04
C GLY A 457 -16.59 -11.16 -3.44
N ASP A 458 -15.30 -11.45 -3.56
CA ASP A 458 -14.64 -11.93 -4.77
C ASP A 458 -14.57 -13.45 -4.79
N VAL A 459 -14.38 -14.07 -5.97
CA VAL A 459 -14.34 -15.55 -6.12
C VAL A 459 -13.22 -16.16 -5.29
N GLU A 460 -12.02 -15.60 -5.40
CA GLU A 460 -10.84 -16.13 -4.71
C GLU A 460 -10.92 -15.86 -3.21
N LYS A 461 -11.30 -14.64 -2.80
CA LYS A 461 -11.55 -14.30 -1.40
C LYS A 461 -12.58 -15.23 -0.77
N ASN A 462 -13.71 -15.46 -1.46
CA ASN A 462 -14.77 -16.34 -0.97
C ASN A 462 -14.30 -17.80 -0.86
N LYS A 463 -13.47 -18.26 -1.80
CA LYS A 463 -12.86 -19.60 -1.76
C LYS A 463 -11.90 -19.74 -0.60
N ALA A 464 -11.05 -18.74 -0.32
CA ALA A 464 -10.17 -18.71 0.83
C ALA A 464 -10.95 -18.76 2.15
N TRP A 465 -12.02 -17.95 2.30
CA TRP A 465 -12.90 -18.02 3.45
C TRP A 465 -13.60 -19.37 3.61
N ALA A 466 -13.96 -20.04 2.50
CA ALA A 466 -14.55 -21.37 2.55
C ALA A 466 -13.55 -22.42 3.07
N TYR A 467 -12.28 -22.38 2.62
CA TYR A 467 -11.22 -23.26 3.11
C TYR A 467 -10.98 -23.08 4.62
N LEU A 468 -10.87 -21.82 5.04
CA LEU A 468 -10.69 -21.49 6.46
C LEU A 468 -11.88 -21.93 7.32
N LYS A 469 -13.10 -21.77 6.81
CA LYS A 469 -14.32 -22.20 7.50
C LYS A 469 -14.35 -23.72 7.66
N ASP A 470 -14.03 -24.49 6.63
CA ASP A 470 -14.01 -25.94 6.68
C ASP A 470 -12.97 -26.46 7.69
N ALA A 471 -11.79 -25.85 7.69
CA ALA A 471 -10.75 -26.16 8.68
C ALA A 471 -11.21 -25.86 10.12
N LYS A 472 -11.88 -24.69 10.35
CA LYS A 472 -12.43 -24.33 11.67
C LYS A 472 -13.54 -25.30 12.10
N ASP A 473 -14.49 -25.60 11.21
CA ASP A 473 -15.59 -26.53 11.52
C ASP A 473 -15.06 -27.94 11.85
N THR A 474 -13.99 -28.36 11.17
CA THR A 474 -13.31 -29.63 11.42
C THR A 474 -12.59 -29.62 12.76
N PHE A 475 -11.86 -28.54 13.06
CA PHE A 475 -11.22 -28.37 14.36
C PHE A 475 -12.23 -28.38 15.50
N ASP A 476 -13.37 -27.71 15.38
CA ASP A 476 -14.39 -27.70 16.41
C ASP A 476 -15.02 -29.07 16.71
N LYS A 477 -15.17 -29.90 15.67
CA LYS A 477 -15.60 -31.29 15.82
C LYS A 477 -14.53 -32.14 16.50
N TRP A 478 -13.28 -31.99 16.04
CA TRP A 478 -12.16 -32.73 16.58
C TRP A 478 -11.86 -32.38 18.05
N LEU A 479 -11.96 -31.10 18.42
CA LEU A 479 -11.68 -30.60 19.76
C LEU A 479 -12.63 -31.21 20.81
N LYS A 480 -13.91 -31.51 20.45
CA LYS A 480 -14.88 -32.14 21.37
C LYS A 480 -14.40 -33.49 21.89
N GLN A 481 -13.60 -34.20 21.09
CA GLN A 481 -13.08 -35.52 21.41
C GLN A 481 -11.62 -35.52 21.89
N ASN A 482 -10.92 -34.39 21.77
CA ASN A 482 -9.47 -34.24 21.97
C ASN A 482 -9.10 -33.06 22.88
N LYS A 483 -9.89 -32.85 23.97
CA LYS A 483 -9.79 -31.66 24.84
C LYS A 483 -8.40 -31.45 25.49
N ASP A 484 -7.67 -32.55 25.72
CA ASP A 484 -6.39 -32.55 26.42
C ASP A 484 -5.20 -32.78 25.45
N ASN A 485 -5.44 -32.63 24.14
CA ASN A 485 -4.39 -32.84 23.14
C ASN A 485 -3.35 -31.70 23.19
N PRO A 486 -2.04 -32.00 23.23
CA PRO A 486 -0.99 -31.00 23.34
C PRO A 486 -0.89 -30.07 22.12
N ASN A 487 -1.44 -30.46 20.97
CA ASN A 487 -1.37 -29.66 19.74
C ASN A 487 -2.44 -28.56 19.66
N ILE A 488 -3.37 -28.47 20.61
CA ILE A 488 -4.49 -27.50 20.53
C ILE A 488 -4.01 -26.07 20.32
N ASP A 489 -2.99 -25.64 21.06
CA ASP A 489 -2.46 -24.27 20.94
C ASP A 489 -1.76 -24.05 19.61
N ALA A 490 -1.04 -25.05 19.11
CA ALA A 490 -0.41 -24.98 17.77
C ALA A 490 -1.46 -24.92 16.66
N ILE A 491 -2.53 -25.72 16.75
CA ILE A 491 -3.66 -25.68 15.80
C ILE A 491 -4.34 -24.30 15.81
N LYS A 492 -4.59 -23.77 17.01
CA LYS A 492 -5.18 -22.42 17.15
C LYS A 492 -4.27 -21.36 16.57
N LYS A 493 -2.94 -21.45 16.76
CA LYS A 493 -1.97 -20.52 16.17
C LYS A 493 -2.11 -20.50 14.65
N GLU A 494 -2.06 -21.65 13.99
CA GLU A 494 -2.22 -21.75 12.54
C GLU A 494 -3.57 -21.18 12.07
N LEU A 495 -4.65 -21.52 12.77
CA LEU A 495 -5.98 -21.02 12.47
C LEU A 495 -6.06 -19.50 12.61
N PHE A 496 -5.45 -18.91 13.64
CA PHE A 496 -5.47 -17.47 13.86
C PHE A 496 -4.60 -16.72 12.85
N ILE A 497 -3.43 -17.25 12.47
CA ILE A 497 -2.59 -16.70 11.40
C ILE A 497 -3.38 -16.68 10.09
N ALA A 498 -4.05 -17.79 9.75
CA ALA A 498 -4.86 -17.87 8.52
C ALA A 498 -6.08 -16.93 8.50
N GLN A 499 -6.49 -16.37 9.66
CA GLN A 499 -7.56 -15.36 9.77
C GLN A 499 -7.08 -13.93 9.51
N GLY A 500 -5.77 -13.70 9.38
CA GLY A 500 -5.20 -12.37 9.12
C GLY A 500 -5.78 -11.71 7.87
N SER A 501 -5.89 -10.37 7.89
CA SER A 501 -6.46 -9.60 6.78
C SER A 501 -5.64 -9.71 5.50
N ASP A 502 -4.32 -9.82 5.62
CA ASP A 502 -3.38 -9.73 4.52
C ASP A 502 -3.61 -10.80 3.44
N TRP A 503 -3.97 -12.03 3.86
CA TRP A 503 -4.25 -13.11 2.92
C TRP A 503 -5.40 -12.76 1.99
N PHE A 504 -6.51 -12.25 2.53
CA PHE A 504 -7.71 -11.88 1.77
C PHE A 504 -7.51 -10.60 0.97
N TRP A 505 -6.58 -9.73 1.37
CA TRP A 505 -6.22 -8.53 0.63
C TRP A 505 -5.61 -8.86 -0.74
N TRP A 506 -4.76 -9.89 -0.81
CA TRP A 506 -4.03 -10.28 -2.01
C TRP A 506 -4.77 -11.27 -2.90
N TYR A 507 -5.90 -11.83 -2.49
CA TYR A 507 -6.74 -12.63 -3.35
C TYR A 507 -7.65 -11.76 -4.23
N GLY A 508 -7.72 -12.08 -5.55
CA GLY A 508 -8.63 -11.43 -6.49
C GLY A 508 -8.48 -9.92 -6.60
N GLU A 509 -9.38 -9.31 -7.34
CA GLU A 509 -9.37 -7.87 -7.59
C GLU A 509 -9.70 -7.04 -6.31
N PRO A 510 -9.20 -5.79 -6.21
CA PRO A 510 -8.35 -5.06 -7.18
C PRO A 510 -6.85 -5.13 -6.88
N ASN A 511 -6.40 -5.90 -5.90
CA ASN A 511 -5.04 -5.88 -5.38
C ASN A 511 -4.16 -6.94 -6.05
N ASN A 512 -2.86 -6.60 -6.22
CA ASN A 512 -1.84 -7.52 -6.72
C ASN A 512 -0.51 -7.20 -6.01
N SER A 513 0.11 -8.19 -5.41
CA SER A 513 1.39 -8.05 -4.70
C SER A 513 2.61 -8.24 -5.60
N GLY A 514 2.42 -8.72 -6.83
CA GLY A 514 3.50 -9.26 -7.65
C GLY A 514 4.03 -10.62 -7.15
N GLN A 515 3.56 -11.10 -5.99
CA GLN A 515 3.94 -12.36 -5.35
C GLN A 515 2.71 -13.14 -4.84
N ASP A 516 1.56 -12.96 -5.48
CA ASP A 516 0.27 -13.51 -5.04
C ASP A 516 0.31 -15.03 -4.87
N PHE A 517 1.07 -15.75 -5.73
CA PHE A 517 1.27 -17.19 -5.56
C PHE A 517 1.98 -17.57 -4.26
N LEU A 518 2.89 -16.73 -3.78
CA LEU A 518 3.58 -16.98 -2.52
C LEU A 518 2.63 -16.73 -1.33
N PHE A 519 1.78 -15.70 -1.42
CA PHE A 519 0.72 -15.46 -0.43
C PHE A 519 -0.29 -16.62 -0.42
N ASP A 520 -0.75 -17.08 -1.59
CA ASP A 520 -1.63 -18.24 -1.71
C ASP A 520 -0.99 -19.52 -1.12
N TYR A 521 0.27 -19.76 -1.45
CA TYR A 521 1.01 -20.89 -0.92
C TYR A 521 1.07 -20.83 0.62
N MET A 522 1.51 -19.73 1.20
CA MET A 522 1.59 -19.56 2.65
C MET A 522 0.21 -19.76 3.32
N PHE A 523 -0.83 -19.15 2.80
CA PHE A 523 -2.19 -19.31 3.34
C PHE A 523 -2.64 -20.78 3.31
N ARG A 524 -2.45 -21.48 2.18
CA ARG A 524 -2.85 -22.89 2.04
C ARG A 524 -2.04 -23.80 2.95
N GLU A 525 -0.73 -23.56 3.11
CA GLU A 525 0.09 -24.34 4.05
C GLU A 525 -0.36 -24.11 5.51
N ARG A 526 -0.77 -22.91 5.92
CA ARG A 526 -1.39 -22.67 7.23
C ARG A 526 -2.65 -23.51 7.41
N VAL A 527 -3.53 -23.49 6.41
CA VAL A 527 -4.77 -24.29 6.45
C VAL A 527 -4.45 -25.79 6.48
N LYS A 528 -3.47 -26.24 5.70
CA LYS A 528 -3.01 -27.63 5.68
C LYS A 528 -2.44 -28.07 7.03
N ASN A 529 -1.62 -27.24 7.67
CA ASN A 529 -1.02 -27.53 8.98
C ASN A 529 -2.09 -27.77 10.08
N ILE A 530 -3.25 -27.12 10.00
CA ILE A 530 -4.38 -27.39 10.90
C ILE A 530 -4.78 -28.87 10.84
N TYR A 531 -4.91 -29.45 9.65
CA TYR A 531 -5.26 -30.85 9.48
C TYR A 531 -4.13 -31.80 9.92
N LEU A 532 -2.88 -31.47 9.58
CA LEU A 532 -1.71 -32.26 9.96
C LEU A 532 -1.55 -32.33 11.48
N LEU A 533 -1.70 -31.21 12.17
CA LEU A 533 -1.61 -31.14 13.64
C LEU A 533 -2.73 -31.90 14.34
N MET A 534 -3.90 -32.03 13.72
CA MET A 534 -5.01 -32.88 14.18
C MET A 534 -4.78 -34.36 13.85
N ASN A 535 -3.73 -34.71 13.11
CA ASN A 535 -3.50 -36.05 12.57
C ASN A 535 -4.68 -36.52 11.69
N LEU A 536 -5.22 -35.62 10.87
CA LEU A 536 -6.28 -35.91 9.91
C LEU A 536 -5.76 -35.83 8.46
N PRO A 537 -6.38 -36.55 7.52
CA PRO A 537 -6.03 -36.41 6.10
C PRO A 537 -6.32 -34.99 5.64
N VAL A 538 -5.38 -34.39 4.92
CA VAL A 538 -5.56 -33.08 4.29
C VAL A 538 -6.53 -33.20 3.11
N PRO A 539 -7.59 -32.41 3.06
CA PRO A 539 -8.47 -32.38 1.90
C PRO A 539 -7.74 -32.04 0.60
N GLU A 540 -7.99 -32.80 -0.46
CA GLU A 540 -7.26 -32.69 -1.73
C GLU A 540 -7.31 -31.28 -2.33
N TYR A 541 -8.45 -30.57 -2.17
CA TYR A 541 -8.64 -29.25 -2.72
C TYR A 541 -7.66 -28.20 -2.15
N ILE A 542 -7.09 -28.39 -0.96
CA ILE A 542 -6.12 -27.47 -0.34
C ILE A 542 -4.78 -27.48 -1.10
N ASN A 543 -4.47 -28.57 -1.80
CA ASN A 543 -3.25 -28.65 -2.61
C ASN A 543 -3.35 -27.82 -3.91
N ASN A 544 -4.56 -27.45 -4.32
CA ASN A 544 -4.81 -26.66 -5.52
C ASN A 544 -4.77 -25.17 -5.18
N THR A 545 -4.13 -24.35 -6.01
CA THR A 545 -4.12 -22.91 -5.86
C THR A 545 -5.56 -22.34 -5.79
N ILE A 546 -5.75 -21.36 -4.94
CA ILE A 546 -6.98 -20.58 -4.86
C ILE A 546 -7.05 -19.60 -6.01
N ILE A 547 -5.89 -19.05 -6.42
CA ILE A 547 -5.76 -18.11 -7.53
C ILE A 547 -6.27 -18.75 -8.80
N THR A 548 -7.26 -18.10 -9.41
CA THR A 548 -7.94 -18.61 -10.60
C THR A 548 -7.44 -17.98 -11.89
N SER A 549 -6.82 -16.82 -11.80
CA SER A 549 -6.19 -16.11 -12.90
C SER A 549 -4.73 -15.86 -12.60
N VAL A 550 -3.84 -16.33 -13.47
CA VAL A 550 -2.54 -15.71 -13.66
C VAL A 550 -2.83 -14.48 -14.50
N GLU A 551 -3.25 -13.37 -13.90
CA GLU A 551 -3.22 -12.13 -14.63
C GLU A 551 -1.75 -11.70 -14.74
N VAL A 552 -1.17 -12.07 -15.87
CA VAL A 552 0.00 -11.38 -16.42
C VAL A 552 -0.37 -9.89 -16.40
N PRO A 553 0.49 -8.97 -15.96
CA PRO A 553 0.16 -7.54 -15.93
C PRO A 553 -0.34 -7.01 -17.27
N PHE A 554 -0.11 -7.74 -18.33
CA PHE A 554 -0.71 -7.54 -19.64
C PHE A 554 -1.09 -8.87 -20.29
N ARG A 555 -2.14 -8.86 -21.09
CA ARG A 555 -2.56 -9.95 -21.94
C ARG A 555 -2.52 -9.48 -23.39
N LEU A 556 -1.91 -10.24 -24.28
CA LEU A 556 -1.95 -9.97 -25.71
C LEU A 556 -3.36 -10.27 -26.28
N PRO A 557 -3.78 -9.59 -27.36
CA PRO A 557 -5.02 -9.91 -28.05
C PRO A 557 -5.06 -11.37 -28.50
N LYS A 558 -6.23 -12.01 -28.38
CA LYS A 558 -6.44 -13.38 -28.85
C LYS A 558 -6.73 -13.45 -30.34
N GLY A 559 -7.08 -12.33 -30.96
CA GLY A 559 -7.41 -12.18 -32.37
C GLY A 559 -7.68 -10.73 -32.72
N ASN A 560 -8.07 -10.49 -33.97
CA ASN A 560 -8.47 -9.18 -34.42
C ASN A 560 -9.75 -8.73 -33.73
N ILE A 561 -9.84 -7.45 -33.44
CA ILE A 561 -11.03 -6.79 -32.88
C ILE A 561 -11.42 -5.61 -33.76
N SER A 562 -12.72 -5.39 -33.94
CA SER A 562 -13.28 -4.23 -34.66
C SER A 562 -14.46 -3.68 -33.83
N PRO A 563 -14.17 -3.05 -32.66
CA PRO A 563 -15.21 -2.62 -31.76
C PRO A 563 -15.86 -1.31 -32.22
N SER A 564 -17.12 -1.10 -31.83
CA SER A 564 -17.75 0.22 -31.90
C SER A 564 -17.06 1.18 -30.96
N ILE A 565 -16.76 2.39 -31.43
CA ILE A 565 -16.16 3.47 -30.63
C ILE A 565 -17.31 4.29 -30.04
N ASP A 566 -17.85 3.83 -28.91
CA ASP A 566 -19.03 4.46 -28.26
C ASP A 566 -18.77 4.81 -26.78
N GLY A 567 -17.65 4.38 -26.20
CA GLY A 567 -17.28 4.64 -24.81
C GLY A 567 -18.23 4.05 -23.77
N LEU A 568 -19.01 3.01 -24.11
CA LEU A 568 -20.05 2.44 -23.26
C LEU A 568 -19.68 1.03 -22.75
N ASN A 569 -19.96 0.75 -21.49
CA ASN A 569 -19.76 -0.59 -20.90
C ASN A 569 -20.54 -1.69 -21.62
N LYS A 570 -21.72 -1.40 -22.17
CA LYS A 570 -22.55 -2.38 -22.89
C LYS A 570 -21.87 -2.95 -24.13
N SER A 571 -20.90 -2.25 -24.72
CA SER A 571 -20.12 -2.71 -25.89
C SER A 571 -18.89 -3.54 -25.50
N SER A 572 -18.67 -3.80 -24.21
CA SER A 572 -17.48 -4.53 -23.72
C SER A 572 -17.33 -5.93 -24.28
N ILE A 573 -18.42 -6.57 -24.73
CA ILE A 573 -18.37 -7.87 -25.41
C ILE A 573 -17.56 -7.86 -26.71
N GLN A 574 -17.51 -6.71 -27.41
CA GLN A 574 -16.73 -6.54 -28.64
C GLN A 574 -15.21 -6.44 -28.35
N TRP A 575 -14.83 -6.27 -27.09
CA TRP A 575 -13.46 -6.20 -26.62
C TRP A 575 -12.98 -7.50 -25.95
N ILE A 576 -13.75 -8.59 -26.03
CA ILE A 576 -13.45 -9.84 -25.31
C ILE A 576 -12.13 -10.47 -25.75
N ASP A 577 -11.77 -10.34 -27.03
CA ASP A 577 -10.53 -10.85 -27.60
C ASP A 577 -9.39 -9.83 -27.61
N SER A 578 -9.61 -8.62 -27.08
CA SER A 578 -8.57 -7.60 -26.96
C SER A 578 -7.46 -8.03 -26.01
N GLY A 579 -6.29 -7.46 -26.17
CA GLY A 579 -5.27 -7.39 -25.14
C GLY A 579 -5.75 -6.55 -23.97
N SER A 580 -5.11 -6.69 -22.83
CA SER A 580 -5.39 -5.84 -21.66
C SER A 580 -4.14 -5.57 -20.86
N ILE A 581 -4.11 -4.38 -20.25
CA ILE A 581 -3.11 -3.97 -19.28
C ILE A 581 -3.87 -3.60 -18.01
N ASN A 582 -3.57 -4.23 -16.90
CA ASN A 582 -4.09 -3.84 -15.61
C ASN A 582 -3.12 -2.85 -14.96
N MET A 583 -3.65 -1.72 -14.52
CA MET A 583 -2.88 -0.60 -13.98
C MET A 583 -2.58 -0.72 -12.49
N LEU A 584 -2.96 -1.85 -11.90
CA LEU A 584 -2.83 -2.12 -10.46
C LEU A 584 -1.45 -2.69 -10.17
N ASP A 585 -0.43 -1.84 -10.07
CA ASP A 585 0.92 -2.25 -9.73
C ASP A 585 1.36 -1.78 -8.34
N GLY A 586 1.89 -2.73 -7.56
CA GLY A 586 2.66 -2.52 -6.35
C GLY A 586 1.91 -2.85 -5.05
N PRO A 587 2.65 -3.08 -3.96
CA PRO A 587 2.15 -3.62 -2.69
C PRO A 587 1.25 -2.65 -1.90
N VAL A 588 0.97 -1.48 -2.43
CA VAL A 588 0.09 -0.48 -1.78
C VAL A 588 -0.99 -0.04 -2.75
N TYR A 589 -2.25 -0.24 -2.36
CA TYR A 589 -3.40 0.34 -3.04
C TYR A 589 -3.20 1.85 -3.18
N ARG A 590 -3.14 2.32 -4.42
CA ARG A 590 -3.11 3.76 -4.72
C ARG A 590 -4.51 4.18 -5.14
N GLU A 591 -5.23 4.86 -4.26
CA GLU A 591 -6.57 5.42 -4.52
C GLU A 591 -6.65 6.33 -5.77
N ASN A 592 -5.52 6.70 -6.36
CA ASN A 592 -5.39 7.81 -7.31
C ASN A 592 -5.11 7.40 -8.75
N LYS A 593 -5.38 6.15 -9.15
CA LYS A 593 -5.30 5.80 -10.57
C LYS A 593 -6.58 6.19 -11.28
N ILE A 594 -6.48 7.16 -12.16
CA ILE A 594 -7.59 7.62 -13.01
C ILE A 594 -8.00 6.54 -14.01
N ILE A 595 -7.02 5.75 -14.47
CA ILE A 595 -7.23 4.59 -15.36
C ILE A 595 -6.82 3.34 -14.59
N ASP A 596 -7.71 2.39 -14.47
CA ASP A 596 -7.47 1.11 -13.79
C ASP A 596 -7.14 -0.04 -14.75
N LYS A 597 -7.60 0.07 -16.00
CA LYS A 597 -7.38 -0.93 -17.04
C LYS A 597 -7.35 -0.31 -18.42
N ILE A 598 -6.52 -0.86 -19.31
CA ILE A 598 -6.50 -0.52 -20.72
C ILE A 598 -6.74 -1.80 -21.53
N ASN A 599 -7.72 -1.80 -22.43
CA ASN A 599 -7.83 -2.80 -23.47
C ASN A 599 -7.21 -2.27 -24.76
N PHE A 600 -6.59 -3.14 -25.54
CA PHE A 600 -5.99 -2.80 -26.84
C PHE A 600 -6.08 -3.93 -27.84
N GLY A 601 -6.05 -3.60 -29.12
CA GLY A 601 -6.07 -4.56 -30.22
C GLY A 601 -6.16 -3.87 -31.56
N CYS A 602 -6.24 -4.63 -32.64
CA CYS A 602 -6.32 -4.08 -33.99
C CYS A 602 -7.18 -4.94 -34.90
N ASP A 603 -7.60 -4.36 -36.03
CA ASP A 603 -8.04 -5.04 -37.24
C ASP A 603 -7.03 -4.80 -38.38
N GLU A 604 -7.46 -4.99 -39.64
CA GLU A 604 -6.61 -4.76 -40.80
C GLU A 604 -6.22 -3.28 -40.98
N ASP A 605 -7.09 -2.37 -40.57
CA ASP A 605 -6.98 -0.94 -40.90
C ASP A 605 -6.66 -0.05 -39.71
N ASN A 606 -7.00 -0.47 -38.45
CA ASN A 606 -6.95 0.38 -37.28
C ASN A 606 -6.36 -0.32 -36.06
N ILE A 607 -5.75 0.46 -35.19
CA ILE A 607 -5.44 0.09 -33.80
C ILE A 607 -6.45 0.74 -32.86
N TYR A 608 -6.88 0.00 -31.85
CA TYR A 608 -7.92 0.37 -30.91
C TYR A 608 -7.40 0.35 -29.49
N PHE A 609 -7.83 1.35 -28.68
CA PHE A 609 -7.59 1.40 -27.25
C PHE A 609 -8.88 1.72 -26.52
N ARG A 610 -9.10 1.06 -25.37
CA ARG A 610 -10.17 1.38 -24.44
C ARG A 610 -9.58 1.60 -23.06
N LEU A 611 -9.74 2.80 -22.50
CA LEU A 611 -9.27 3.16 -21.18
C LEU A 611 -10.45 3.10 -20.20
N HIS A 612 -10.31 2.30 -19.16
CA HIS A 612 -11.28 2.17 -18.08
C HIS A 612 -11.00 3.25 -17.05
N VAL A 613 -11.93 4.20 -16.94
CA VAL A 613 -11.84 5.30 -16.00
C VAL A 613 -12.30 4.81 -14.63
N ASN A 614 -11.46 4.94 -13.62
CA ASN A 614 -11.78 4.59 -12.26
C ASN A 614 -12.74 5.61 -11.63
N LYS A 615 -14.03 5.31 -11.67
CA LYS A 615 -15.10 6.16 -11.10
C LYS A 615 -15.14 6.21 -9.57
N HIS A 616 -14.38 5.32 -8.92
CA HIS A 616 -14.32 5.23 -7.45
C HIS A 616 -13.05 5.88 -6.88
N SER A 617 -12.18 6.39 -7.73
CA SER A 617 -11.09 7.26 -7.30
C SER A 617 -11.69 8.42 -6.51
N SER A 618 -11.22 8.67 -5.29
CA SER A 618 -11.57 9.85 -4.50
C SER A 618 -11.25 11.16 -5.23
N ASP A 619 -10.53 11.05 -6.34
CA ASP A 619 -10.11 12.10 -7.25
C ASP A 619 -11.00 12.24 -8.49
N ILE A 620 -12.29 11.94 -8.39
CA ILE A 620 -13.26 12.50 -9.37
C ILE A 620 -13.12 14.04 -9.44
N SER A 621 -12.72 14.70 -8.36
CA SER A 621 -12.25 16.10 -8.41
C SER A 621 -11.01 16.31 -9.30
N TYR A 622 -10.29 15.25 -9.63
CA TYR A 622 -9.13 15.27 -10.54
C TYR A 622 -9.54 15.52 -12.00
N PHE A 623 -10.67 15.00 -12.44
CA PHE A 623 -11.22 15.35 -13.76
C PHE A 623 -11.67 16.84 -13.85
N GLU A 624 -11.70 17.54 -12.72
CA GLU A 624 -11.91 18.99 -12.73
C GLU A 624 -10.64 19.78 -13.10
N LYS A 625 -9.46 19.11 -13.06
CA LYS A 625 -8.17 19.66 -13.50
C LYS A 625 -7.87 19.23 -14.94
N ILE A 626 -6.77 19.70 -15.49
CA ILE A 626 -6.27 19.31 -16.82
C ILE A 626 -5.60 17.95 -16.69
N ASN A 627 -6.14 16.93 -17.36
CA ASN A 627 -5.52 15.61 -17.47
C ASN A 627 -5.10 15.35 -18.91
N GLN A 628 -3.88 14.90 -19.13
CA GLN A 628 -3.38 14.56 -20.43
C GLN A 628 -2.92 13.11 -20.44
N PHE A 629 -3.43 12.37 -21.43
CA PHE A 629 -2.96 11.03 -21.76
C PHE A 629 -2.21 11.10 -23.06
N TYR A 630 -1.09 10.39 -23.12
CA TYR A 630 -0.23 10.30 -24.29
C TYR A 630 -0.19 8.86 -24.76
N ILE A 631 -0.36 8.66 -26.06
CA ILE A 631 -0.11 7.39 -26.72
C ILE A 631 1.06 7.60 -27.66
N TYR A 632 2.16 6.92 -27.38
CA TYR A 632 3.37 6.93 -28.20
C TYR A 632 3.40 5.68 -29.05
N THR A 633 3.70 5.83 -30.34
CA THR A 633 3.78 4.70 -31.27
C THR A 633 5.02 4.78 -32.14
N ARG A 634 5.51 3.61 -32.55
CA ARG A 634 6.59 3.49 -33.54
C ARG A 634 6.42 2.24 -34.40
N ASN A 635 7.00 2.25 -35.60
CA ASN A 635 7.08 1.10 -36.47
C ASN A 635 8.31 0.25 -36.10
N SER A 636 8.10 -0.92 -35.51
CA SER A 636 9.20 -1.81 -35.09
C SER A 636 9.98 -2.41 -36.26
N SER A 637 9.38 -2.49 -37.45
CA SER A 637 10.01 -3.06 -38.64
C SER A 637 11.00 -2.10 -39.33
N LYS A 638 11.04 -0.81 -38.94
CA LYS A 638 11.81 0.25 -39.60
C LYS A 638 12.78 1.01 -38.67
N LEU A 639 13.18 0.44 -37.58
CA LEU A 639 13.93 1.07 -36.48
C LEU A 639 15.24 1.79 -36.84
N ASN A 640 15.79 1.59 -38.04
CA ASN A 640 17.19 1.93 -38.25
C ASN A 640 17.50 3.31 -38.85
N ASN A 641 16.54 4.14 -39.28
CA ASN A 641 16.85 5.38 -40.00
C ASN A 641 15.88 6.57 -39.80
N ARG A 642 15.02 6.59 -38.82
CA ARG A 642 14.08 7.70 -38.61
C ARG A 642 14.38 8.50 -37.34
N ALA A 643 14.07 9.78 -37.38
CA ALA A 643 14.03 10.64 -36.20
C ALA A 643 12.88 10.25 -35.29
N HIS A 644 13.04 10.35 -33.97
CA HIS A 644 12.07 9.86 -33.00
C HIS A 644 11.87 10.87 -31.87
N ILE A 645 10.65 10.94 -31.35
CA ILE A 645 10.34 11.68 -30.13
C ILE A 645 11.08 11.00 -28.97
N ARG A 646 11.92 11.74 -28.26
CA ARG A 646 12.40 11.33 -26.95
C ARG A 646 11.37 11.74 -25.92
N LEU A 647 11.02 10.82 -25.03
CA LEU A 647 10.29 11.16 -23.82
C LEU A 647 11.19 12.02 -22.95
N ILE A 648 11.10 13.35 -23.11
CA ILE A 648 11.81 14.30 -22.26
C ILE A 648 10.86 14.62 -21.10
N SER A 649 11.29 14.34 -19.87
CA SER A 649 10.64 14.91 -18.70
C SER A 649 10.64 16.44 -18.82
N ARG A 650 9.47 17.05 -18.82
CA ARG A 650 9.32 18.53 -18.81
C ARG A 650 9.52 19.14 -17.42
N THR A 651 9.85 18.33 -16.43
CA THR A 651 10.16 18.78 -15.06
C THR A 651 11.61 18.44 -14.74
N ASP A 652 12.30 19.29 -14.00
CA ASP A 652 13.69 19.15 -13.56
C ASP A 652 13.94 17.97 -12.60
N THR A 653 13.07 16.95 -12.62
CA THR A 653 13.20 15.76 -11.81
C THR A 653 13.74 14.60 -12.64
N PRO A 654 14.76 13.87 -12.14
CA PRO A 654 15.37 12.74 -12.85
C PRO A 654 14.47 11.51 -12.76
N TYR A 655 13.49 11.39 -13.65
CA TYR A 655 12.81 10.11 -13.88
C TYR A 655 13.59 9.26 -14.87
N PRO A 656 13.53 7.92 -14.79
CA PRO A 656 14.08 7.06 -15.80
C PRO A 656 13.43 7.45 -17.13
N ILE A 657 14.22 8.07 -17.96
CA ILE A 657 13.86 8.38 -19.32
C ILE A 657 13.89 7.02 -20.00
N LEU A 658 12.76 6.54 -20.48
CA LEU A 658 12.80 5.50 -21.49
C LEU A 658 13.68 6.01 -22.61
N THR A 659 14.79 5.34 -22.83
CA THR A 659 15.77 5.68 -23.88
C THR A 659 15.22 5.39 -25.27
N GLU A 660 13.99 4.85 -25.32
CA GLU A 660 13.29 4.47 -26.53
C GLU A 660 12.81 5.69 -27.32
N LYS A 661 12.86 5.57 -28.62
CA LYS A 661 12.44 6.62 -29.54
C LYS A 661 11.10 6.23 -30.19
N PHE A 662 10.18 7.19 -30.29
CA PHE A 662 8.86 7.02 -30.91
C PHE A 662 8.69 7.96 -32.11
N GLU A 663 7.87 7.55 -33.06
CA GLU A 663 7.60 8.32 -34.29
C GLU A 663 6.39 9.24 -34.13
N HIS A 664 5.42 8.85 -33.30
CA HIS A 664 4.16 9.57 -33.11
C HIS A 664 3.81 9.74 -31.64
N GLU A 665 3.23 10.88 -31.30
CA GLU A 665 2.62 11.17 -30.01
C GLU A 665 1.18 11.62 -30.23
N LEU A 666 0.20 10.86 -29.74
CA LEU A 666 -1.18 11.29 -29.67
C LEU A 666 -1.47 11.79 -28.26
N THR A 667 -1.88 13.04 -28.14
CA THR A 667 -2.24 13.66 -26.86
C THR A 667 -3.76 13.77 -26.74
N LEU A 668 -4.31 13.20 -25.67
CA LEU A 668 -5.70 13.31 -25.23
C LEU A 668 -5.76 14.27 -24.06
N THR A 669 -6.46 15.39 -24.19
CA THR A 669 -6.57 16.37 -23.13
C THR A 669 -8.02 16.43 -22.62
N PHE A 670 -8.19 16.22 -21.32
CA PHE A 670 -9.46 16.33 -20.62
C PHE A 670 -9.41 17.50 -19.65
N ILE A 671 -10.43 18.34 -19.69
CA ILE A 671 -10.62 19.43 -18.73
C ILE A 671 -12.08 19.37 -18.28
N LYS A 672 -12.34 19.20 -16.98
CA LYS A 672 -13.69 19.14 -16.41
C LYS A 672 -14.59 18.13 -17.15
N ASN A 673 -14.12 16.90 -17.32
CA ASN A 673 -14.84 15.83 -18.03
C ASN A 673 -15.15 16.14 -19.52
N THR A 674 -14.51 17.12 -20.12
CA THR A 674 -14.67 17.44 -21.54
C THR A 674 -13.39 17.10 -22.27
N LEU A 675 -13.50 16.28 -23.32
CA LEU A 675 -12.40 15.99 -24.22
C LEU A 675 -12.16 17.22 -25.12
N TYR A 676 -10.93 17.70 -25.13
CA TYR A 676 -10.50 18.79 -26.00
C TYR A 676 -9.92 18.25 -27.32
N PRO A 677 -9.80 19.11 -28.34
CA PRO A 677 -9.28 18.67 -29.63
C PRO A 677 -7.97 17.90 -29.51
N LEU A 678 -7.90 16.80 -30.22
CA LEU A 678 -6.73 15.95 -30.33
C LEU A 678 -5.52 16.70 -30.85
N ARG A 679 -4.36 16.24 -30.38
CA ARG A 679 -3.07 16.66 -30.91
C ARG A 679 -2.29 15.43 -31.35
N LEU A 680 -1.99 15.33 -32.62
CA LEU A 680 -1.09 14.35 -33.18
C LEU A 680 0.23 15.04 -33.55
N ILE A 681 1.34 14.55 -33.02
CA ILE A 681 2.68 15.00 -33.35
C ILE A 681 3.39 13.86 -34.05
N THR A 682 3.97 14.15 -35.21
CA THR A 682 4.83 13.23 -35.94
C THR A 682 6.24 13.78 -36.03
N VAL A 683 7.25 12.93 -35.89
CA VAL A 683 8.64 13.31 -35.99
C VAL A 683 9.17 12.94 -37.36
N ASN A 684 9.62 13.94 -38.11
CA ASN A 684 10.26 13.78 -39.38
C ASN A 684 11.79 13.94 -39.25
N TYR A 685 12.52 13.32 -40.17
CA TYR A 685 13.99 13.50 -40.24
C TYR A 685 14.37 14.95 -40.61
N PRO A 686 15.35 15.61 -40.00
CA PRO A 686 16.24 15.16 -38.91
C PRO A 686 15.76 15.62 -37.50
N GLU A 687 14.73 15.06 -36.94
CA GLU A 687 14.12 15.43 -35.66
C GLU A 687 13.27 16.73 -35.71
N ILE A 688 12.62 16.96 -36.82
CA ILE A 688 11.63 18.05 -36.95
C ILE A 688 10.27 17.51 -36.49
N TRP A 689 9.72 18.15 -35.49
CA TRP A 689 8.40 17.83 -34.94
C TRP A 689 7.32 18.59 -35.71
N THR A 690 6.40 17.88 -36.31
CA THR A 690 5.27 18.47 -37.02
C THR A 690 3.97 18.14 -36.28
N LEU A 691 3.10 19.15 -36.18
CA LEU A 691 1.73 18.94 -35.75
C LEU A 691 0.96 18.44 -36.98
N ASP A 692 0.51 17.18 -36.93
CA ASP A 692 -0.27 16.57 -38.00
C ASP A 692 -1.77 16.75 -37.79
N ASN A 693 -2.50 16.58 -38.90
CA ASN A 693 -3.96 16.62 -38.85
C ASN A 693 -4.49 15.32 -38.20
N PRO A 694 -5.23 15.40 -37.08
CA PRO A 694 -5.80 14.23 -36.43
C PRO A 694 -7.08 13.72 -37.11
N ASP A 695 -7.53 14.30 -38.23
CA ASP A 695 -8.74 13.86 -38.94
C ASP A 695 -8.67 12.35 -39.25
N GLY A 696 -9.75 11.63 -38.94
CA GLY A 696 -9.85 10.19 -39.11
C GLY A 696 -9.43 9.38 -37.87
N ILE A 697 -8.96 10.03 -36.79
CA ILE A 697 -8.81 9.41 -35.46
C ILE A 697 -10.12 9.62 -34.73
N ASP A 698 -10.78 8.53 -34.35
CA ASP A 698 -12.04 8.57 -33.60
C ASP A 698 -11.76 8.40 -32.10
N ILE A 699 -12.31 9.31 -31.30
CA ILE A 699 -12.27 9.24 -29.85
C ILE A 699 -13.62 9.58 -29.27
N VAL A 700 -14.10 8.74 -28.39
CA VAL A 700 -15.35 8.94 -27.66
C VAL A 700 -15.12 8.74 -26.16
N TYR A 701 -15.61 9.68 -25.38
CA TYR A 701 -15.66 9.59 -23.93
C TYR A 701 -17.10 9.64 -23.44
N ASN A 702 -17.55 8.55 -22.82
CA ASN A 702 -18.84 8.42 -22.15
C ASN A 702 -18.62 7.81 -20.74
N GLU A 703 -18.81 6.50 -20.62
CA GLU A 703 -18.47 5.75 -19.41
C GLU A 703 -16.99 5.36 -19.37
N LEU A 704 -16.44 5.11 -20.56
CA LEU A 704 -15.05 4.72 -20.85
C LEU A 704 -14.51 5.65 -21.94
N ILE A 705 -13.21 5.61 -22.17
CA ILE A 705 -12.59 6.33 -23.28
C ILE A 705 -12.22 5.32 -24.35
N ASP A 706 -12.83 5.41 -25.52
CA ASP A 706 -12.49 4.61 -26.69
C ASP A 706 -11.71 5.43 -27.70
N VAL A 707 -10.64 4.84 -28.25
CA VAL A 707 -9.76 5.45 -29.23
C VAL A 707 -9.59 4.50 -30.40
N CYS A 708 -9.75 5.00 -31.63
CA CYS A 708 -9.46 4.31 -32.88
C CYS A 708 -8.49 5.13 -33.71
N ILE A 709 -7.34 4.57 -34.06
CA ILE A 709 -6.30 5.22 -34.84
C ILE A 709 -6.05 4.41 -36.12
N PRO A 710 -6.28 4.97 -37.32
CA PRO A 710 -5.94 4.29 -38.56
C PRO A 710 -4.43 4.05 -38.67
N PHE A 711 -4.03 2.84 -39.07
CA PHE A 711 -2.61 2.50 -39.27
C PHE A 711 -1.93 3.38 -40.31
N ASP A 712 -2.66 3.85 -41.32
CA ASP A 712 -2.12 4.74 -42.34
C ASP A 712 -1.68 6.09 -41.76
N LYS A 713 -2.31 6.58 -40.66
CA LYS A 713 -1.90 7.77 -39.92
C LYS A 713 -0.58 7.57 -39.17
N LEU A 714 -0.27 6.33 -38.83
CA LEU A 714 0.95 5.94 -38.12
C LEU A 714 2.02 5.39 -39.06
N GLY A 715 1.78 5.41 -40.37
CA GLY A 715 2.73 4.94 -41.39
C GLY A 715 3.07 3.46 -41.29
N ILE A 716 2.15 2.63 -40.75
CA ILE A 716 2.30 1.18 -40.58
C ILE A 716 1.68 0.48 -41.77
N ALA A 717 2.46 -0.24 -42.59
CA ALA A 717 1.99 -1.02 -43.69
C ALA A 717 1.49 -2.43 -43.27
N LYS A 718 0.70 -3.08 -44.14
CA LYS A 718 0.29 -4.48 -43.89
C LYS A 718 1.51 -5.38 -43.74
N GLY A 719 1.49 -6.25 -42.75
CA GLY A 719 2.60 -7.14 -42.38
C GLY A 719 3.71 -6.48 -41.54
N GLU A 720 3.58 -5.20 -41.23
CA GLU A 720 4.48 -4.52 -40.27
C GLU A 720 3.93 -4.56 -38.85
N SER A 721 4.81 -4.39 -37.88
CA SER A 721 4.47 -4.36 -36.45
C SER A 721 4.53 -2.95 -35.91
N ILE A 722 3.56 -2.60 -35.06
CA ILE A 722 3.56 -1.35 -34.29
C ILE A 722 3.95 -1.66 -32.83
N GLU A 723 4.85 -0.89 -32.30
CA GLU A 723 5.11 -0.84 -30.87
C GLU A 723 4.50 0.43 -30.29
N PHE A 724 3.93 0.31 -29.10
CA PHE A 724 3.29 1.44 -28.44
C PHE A 724 3.52 1.45 -26.95
N PHE A 725 3.32 2.62 -26.39
CA PHE A 725 3.50 2.94 -25.01
C PHE A 725 2.54 4.06 -24.62
N MET A 726 2.07 4.09 -23.38
CA MET A 726 1.18 5.13 -22.89
C MET A 726 1.77 5.84 -21.69
N ALA A 727 1.47 7.12 -21.56
CA ALA A 727 1.82 7.90 -20.40
C ALA A 727 0.64 8.78 -19.96
N ASN A 728 0.53 9.03 -18.67
CA ASN A 728 -0.41 9.96 -18.08
C ASN A 728 0.35 11.07 -17.37
N THR A 729 0.00 12.34 -17.64
CA THR A 729 0.45 13.46 -16.81
C THR A 729 -0.66 13.90 -15.90
N ASP A 730 -0.43 13.76 -14.62
CA ASP A 730 -1.13 14.53 -13.63
C ASP A 730 -0.69 16.00 -13.74
N SER A 731 -1.67 16.90 -13.76
CA SER A 731 -1.44 18.35 -13.84
C SER A 731 -0.59 18.92 -12.69
N ALA A 732 -0.26 18.09 -11.73
CA ALA A 732 0.45 18.52 -10.55
C ALA A 732 1.93 18.12 -10.53
N VAL A 733 2.43 17.00 -11.10
CA VAL A 733 3.88 16.69 -10.97
C VAL A 733 4.38 15.36 -11.60
N ARG A 734 3.56 14.40 -12.06
CA ARG A 734 4.10 13.08 -12.42
C ARG A 734 3.61 12.53 -13.76
N ASN A 735 4.56 12.17 -14.61
CA ASN A 735 4.32 11.28 -15.75
C ASN A 735 4.34 9.82 -15.23
N THR A 736 3.24 9.12 -15.32
CA THR A 736 3.18 7.67 -15.07
C THR A 736 3.19 6.96 -16.41
N CYS A 737 4.15 6.06 -16.61
CA CYS A 737 4.28 5.25 -17.81
C CYS A 737 3.41 3.99 -17.71
N ILE A 738 2.79 3.59 -18.82
CA ILE A 738 1.85 2.47 -18.87
C ILE A 738 2.12 1.60 -20.11
N PRO A 739 2.43 0.34 -19.97
CA PRO A 739 2.83 -0.37 -18.74
C PRO A 739 4.19 0.12 -18.24
N GLN A 740 4.46 -0.03 -16.98
CA GLN A 740 5.80 0.29 -16.47
C GLN A 740 6.83 -0.58 -17.19
N GLU A 741 7.71 0.07 -17.98
CA GLU A 741 8.90 -0.54 -18.59
C GLU A 741 8.67 -1.60 -19.69
N VAL A 742 7.45 -1.77 -20.22
CA VAL A 742 7.18 -2.75 -21.29
C VAL A 742 6.63 -2.05 -22.53
N LEU A 743 7.34 -2.18 -23.65
CA LEU A 743 6.81 -1.86 -24.96
C LEU A 743 5.86 -2.99 -25.43
N LEU A 744 4.64 -2.63 -25.76
CA LEU A 744 3.68 -3.56 -26.30
C LEU A 744 3.75 -3.54 -27.84
N SER A 745 3.68 -4.70 -28.46
CA SER A 745 3.73 -4.86 -29.91
C SER A 745 2.48 -5.54 -30.45
N LEU A 746 1.98 -5.03 -31.56
CA LEU A 746 0.92 -5.62 -32.36
C LEU A 746 1.33 -5.73 -33.82
N ASN A 747 0.93 -6.79 -34.51
CA ASN A 747 1.13 -6.97 -35.93
C ASN A 747 -0.11 -6.49 -36.69
N ARG A 748 0.08 -5.61 -37.68
CA ARG A 748 -0.96 -5.29 -38.68
C ARG A 748 -1.09 -6.50 -39.62
N VAL A 749 -2.22 -7.15 -39.59
CA VAL A 749 -2.50 -8.35 -40.41
C VAL A 749 -2.72 -8.00 -41.87
#